data_b7b90ae5d5d7fa7f0d5fe66df5061e8e
#
_entry.id   b7b90ae5d5d7fa7f0d5fe66df5061e8e
#
_cell.length_a   1.000
_cell.length_b   1.000
_cell.length_c   1.000
_cell.angle_alpha   90.00
_cell.angle_beta   90.00
_cell.angle_gamma   90.00
#
_symmetry.space_group_name_H-M   'P 1'
#
loop_
_entity.id
_entity.type
_entity.pdbx_description
1 polymer ?
#
loop_
_entity_poly.entity_id
_entity_poly.type
_entity_poly.pdbx_seq_one_letter_code
_entity_poly.pdbx_strand_id
1 'polypeptide(L)'
;MSSRRPIYFNTAAANERCSPLQIQGLTCFHQSLPNYAATPLVSIPDLAAELGVHAILVKDESNRFGLPAFKVLGASWGCFRAIGSLLGLPSTVSLDELSVRAQENSIVLTTATMGNHGRAIAFMARLLRIEARIFVPRSLNQTTRDLIAGEGAQLVVVQGDYDRAVQEALDETNRMEGALLIQDTAFDGYEDVPSWIVEGYSTMMEEVQDGLAQLGLSGSVVVTPAGVGSLAHAVAKHCKSQSTPMSVIAAEPDTAACISASLKAGKPVTVQGSSTIMNGMDCGTVSSTAWPDLQRLLDACVTVSSYESHCAVQYLASKSISAGPCGGASLAALRRLVTQKQATSLLTKDSVVVLLSTEGAREYLVPKDVSVDDAVGLTQTLTQINSSNPTLSVTDGVGEKAVADYLAAWFAHRDIEYHWIEKVAGRPSIVGVLRGSGGGQSLMFNGHTDTVSLSGYEANPLSGSIGTKNGKQVVFGRGCLDMKGGLAAGLAALSATKASGRVLRGDVIVAAVSDEVDASQGTQDVIEAGWRADAAIFPEPTQGAILTAHKGFVWIEVDILGTAAHGSDPATGKDAILYAGSFLQALGQYQTQLPVDDLLGQASLHCGLIRGGEEPSSYPSNCTITIEFRTVPSQTDQSILADISALLRGITHETPGFKYNEPRITISRPTQKVAVDHPFVQKTVACASAVLGRIPPVQSGSFWTDAAFFGAVGVPSIVYGPAGEGLHGKEEWVEIESLREFERVFTQLVQGFCY
;
A
#
# COMPACT_ATOMS: atom_id res chain seq x y z
N MET A 1 -23.12 0.27 11.50
CA MET A 1 -22.94 0.67 10.09
C MET A 1 -21.74 -0.08 9.53
N SER A 2 -21.52 -0.12 8.23
CA SER A 2 -20.31 -0.74 7.68
C SER A 2 -19.12 0.24 7.74
N SER A 3 -17.90 -0.26 7.95
CA SER A 3 -16.66 0.53 7.84
C SER A 3 -16.32 0.88 6.38
N ARG A 4 -16.91 0.18 5.42
CA ARG A 4 -16.71 0.32 3.97
C ARG A 4 -16.92 1.75 3.48
N ARG A 5 -16.08 2.24 2.56
CA ARG A 5 -16.24 3.54 1.87
C ARG A 5 -17.66 3.68 1.31
N PRO A 6 -18.38 4.80 1.56
CA PRO A 6 -19.73 5.01 1.01
C PRO A 6 -19.71 5.09 -0.52
N ILE A 7 -20.80 4.61 -1.16
CA ILE A 7 -21.07 4.87 -2.57
C ILE A 7 -21.50 6.34 -2.74
N TYR A 8 -20.98 7.00 -3.76
CA TYR A 8 -21.46 8.33 -4.14
C TYR A 8 -22.68 8.19 -5.04
N PHE A 9 -23.79 8.85 -4.70
CA PHE A 9 -25.00 8.94 -5.49
C PHE A 9 -25.23 10.39 -5.90
N ASN A 10 -25.47 10.62 -7.19
CA ASN A 10 -25.81 11.93 -7.77
C ASN A 10 -27.26 11.93 -8.23
N THR A 11 -28.16 12.31 -7.35
CA THR A 11 -29.60 12.35 -7.67
C THR A 11 -29.98 13.40 -8.75
N ALA A 12 -29.14 14.40 -8.98
CA ALA A 12 -29.37 15.42 -10.01
C ALA A 12 -29.17 14.85 -11.42
N ALA A 13 -28.25 13.90 -11.60
CA ALA A 13 -27.91 13.31 -12.90
C ALA A 13 -29.08 12.56 -13.57
N ALA A 14 -30.07 12.10 -12.82
CA ALA A 14 -31.24 11.39 -13.36
C ALA A 14 -32.03 12.23 -14.37
N ASN A 15 -32.07 13.55 -14.17
CA ASN A 15 -32.78 14.49 -15.04
C ASN A 15 -31.90 15.16 -16.10
N GLU A 16 -30.59 14.91 -16.05
CA GLU A 16 -29.64 15.50 -16.97
C GLU A 16 -29.77 14.92 -18.39
N ARG A 17 -29.61 15.78 -19.36
CA ARG A 17 -29.57 15.46 -20.79
C ARG A 17 -28.42 16.19 -21.44
N CYS A 18 -27.89 15.61 -22.51
CA CYS A 18 -26.87 16.26 -23.34
C CYS A 18 -27.14 16.02 -24.82
N SER A 19 -26.53 16.82 -25.67
CA SER A 19 -26.57 16.57 -27.12
C SER A 19 -25.69 15.36 -27.43
N PRO A 20 -26.10 14.51 -28.38
CA PRO A 20 -25.27 13.43 -28.87
C PRO A 20 -23.96 13.96 -29.46
N LEU A 21 -22.90 13.16 -29.31
CA LEU A 21 -21.65 13.42 -30.02
C LEU A 21 -21.91 13.25 -31.53
N GLN A 22 -21.77 14.35 -32.29
CA GLN A 22 -21.90 14.30 -33.76
C GLN A 22 -20.52 14.01 -34.37
N ILE A 23 -20.21 12.73 -34.57
CA ILE A 23 -18.88 12.29 -35.02
C ILE A 23 -19.01 11.81 -36.48
N GLN A 24 -18.64 12.69 -37.39
CA GLN A 24 -18.67 12.33 -38.82
C GLN A 24 -17.55 11.36 -39.19
N GLY A 25 -17.91 10.24 -39.80
CA GLY A 25 -16.97 9.26 -40.37
C GLY A 25 -16.41 8.21 -39.40
N LEU A 26 -16.69 8.29 -38.06
CA LEU A 26 -16.15 7.39 -37.08
C LEU A 26 -16.45 5.91 -37.35
N THR A 27 -17.72 5.57 -37.53
CA THR A 27 -18.16 4.18 -37.76
C THR A 27 -17.56 3.62 -39.03
N CYS A 28 -17.56 4.42 -40.16
CA CYS A 28 -16.91 4.02 -41.39
C CYS A 28 -15.40 3.81 -41.24
N PHE A 29 -14.74 4.66 -40.45
CA PHE A 29 -13.31 4.52 -40.19
C PHE A 29 -13.04 3.21 -39.44
N HIS A 30 -13.74 2.93 -38.31
CA HIS A 30 -13.52 1.68 -37.58
C HIS A 30 -13.84 0.45 -38.44
N GLN A 31 -14.89 0.51 -39.27
CA GLN A 31 -15.24 -0.57 -40.22
C GLN A 31 -14.16 -0.80 -41.27
N SER A 32 -13.34 0.20 -41.59
CA SER A 32 -12.21 0.06 -42.52
C SER A 32 -10.97 -0.56 -41.91
N LEU A 33 -10.89 -0.65 -40.54
CA LEU A 33 -9.76 -1.26 -39.87
C LEU A 33 -9.77 -2.79 -40.06
N PRO A 34 -8.58 -3.43 -40.13
CA PRO A 34 -8.48 -4.88 -40.24
C PRO A 34 -9.17 -5.59 -39.04
N ASN A 35 -9.85 -6.69 -39.35
CA ASN A 35 -10.54 -7.52 -38.35
C ASN A 35 -11.65 -6.79 -37.56
N TYR A 36 -12.26 -5.76 -38.16
CA TYR A 36 -13.43 -5.15 -37.53
C TYR A 36 -14.56 -6.19 -37.40
N ALA A 37 -15.07 -6.31 -36.16
CA ALA A 37 -16.32 -6.97 -35.87
C ALA A 37 -16.93 -6.33 -34.62
N ALA A 38 -18.23 -6.20 -34.56
CA ALA A 38 -18.91 -5.81 -33.33
C ALA A 38 -18.62 -6.87 -32.26
N THR A 39 -18.15 -6.44 -31.09
CA THR A 39 -17.84 -7.37 -30.01
C THR A 39 -19.11 -7.91 -29.35
N PRO A 40 -19.06 -9.11 -28.75
CA PRO A 40 -20.26 -9.76 -28.21
C PRO A 40 -20.97 -8.95 -27.11
N LEU A 41 -22.30 -9.01 -27.09
CA LEU A 41 -23.14 -8.59 -25.97
C LEU A 41 -23.76 -9.86 -25.36
N VAL A 42 -23.16 -10.36 -24.29
CA VAL A 42 -23.44 -11.67 -23.70
C VAL A 42 -24.46 -11.55 -22.56
N SER A 43 -25.58 -12.26 -22.65
CA SER A 43 -26.60 -12.32 -21.59
C SER A 43 -26.21 -13.29 -20.48
N ILE A 44 -26.42 -12.90 -19.21
CA ILE A 44 -26.20 -13.75 -18.02
C ILE A 44 -27.51 -13.83 -17.19
N PRO A 45 -28.44 -14.71 -17.60
CA PRO A 45 -29.78 -14.78 -16.97
C PRO A 45 -29.78 -15.20 -15.49
N ASP A 46 -28.88 -16.10 -15.09
CA ASP A 46 -28.74 -16.53 -13.69
C ASP A 46 -28.25 -15.40 -12.79
N LEU A 47 -27.36 -14.55 -13.26
CA LEU A 47 -26.94 -13.35 -12.53
C LEU A 47 -28.07 -12.33 -12.42
N ALA A 48 -28.87 -12.17 -13.48
CA ALA A 48 -30.03 -11.28 -13.44
C ALA A 48 -31.05 -11.76 -12.38
N ALA A 49 -31.31 -13.06 -12.32
CA ALA A 49 -32.16 -13.68 -11.28
C ALA A 49 -31.56 -13.51 -9.87
N GLU A 50 -30.23 -13.76 -9.71
CA GLU A 50 -29.50 -13.57 -8.45
C GLU A 50 -29.66 -12.14 -7.92
N LEU A 51 -29.50 -11.14 -8.79
CA LEU A 51 -29.51 -9.73 -8.41
C LEU A 51 -30.90 -9.05 -8.48
N GLY A 52 -31.93 -9.80 -8.91
CA GLY A 52 -33.31 -9.33 -8.90
C GLY A 52 -33.61 -8.24 -9.95
N VAL A 53 -32.99 -8.32 -11.13
CA VAL A 53 -33.22 -7.39 -12.27
C VAL A 53 -33.73 -8.17 -13.50
N HIS A 54 -34.28 -7.45 -14.49
CA HIS A 54 -34.86 -8.08 -15.70
C HIS A 54 -33.79 -8.80 -16.56
N ALA A 55 -32.69 -8.12 -16.84
CA ALA A 55 -31.60 -8.67 -17.64
C ALA A 55 -30.25 -8.07 -17.27
N ILE A 56 -29.21 -8.89 -17.38
CA ILE A 56 -27.80 -8.43 -17.32
C ILE A 56 -27.08 -8.89 -18.56
N LEU A 57 -26.46 -7.95 -19.24
CA LEU A 57 -25.67 -8.18 -20.45
C LEU A 57 -24.24 -7.67 -20.23
N VAL A 58 -23.27 -8.40 -20.75
CA VAL A 58 -21.85 -8.03 -20.70
C VAL A 58 -21.37 -7.70 -22.10
N LYS A 59 -20.93 -6.48 -22.34
CA LYS A 59 -20.19 -6.08 -23.54
C LYS A 59 -18.76 -6.57 -23.40
N ASP A 60 -18.39 -7.57 -24.16
CA ASP A 60 -17.11 -8.28 -24.03
C ASP A 60 -16.07 -7.70 -24.99
N GLU A 61 -15.21 -6.80 -24.50
CA GLU A 61 -14.11 -6.16 -25.23
C GLU A 61 -12.79 -6.95 -25.13
N SER A 62 -12.82 -8.23 -24.80
CA SER A 62 -11.61 -9.06 -24.66
C SER A 62 -10.88 -9.31 -25.99
N ASN A 63 -11.53 -9.02 -27.13
CA ASN A 63 -10.93 -9.10 -28.46
C ASN A 63 -11.49 -8.02 -29.38
N ARG A 64 -10.81 -6.89 -29.45
CA ARG A 64 -11.13 -5.78 -30.35
C ARG A 64 -10.00 -5.61 -31.36
N PHE A 65 -10.27 -5.85 -32.66
CA PHE A 65 -9.29 -5.83 -33.78
C PHE A 65 -8.10 -6.80 -33.56
N GLY A 66 -8.26 -7.86 -32.78
CA GLY A 66 -7.18 -8.77 -32.40
C GLY A 66 -6.37 -8.31 -31.17
N LEU A 67 -6.71 -7.16 -30.57
CA LEU A 67 -6.14 -6.70 -29.29
C LEU A 67 -7.07 -7.02 -28.12
N PRO A 68 -6.52 -7.26 -26.92
CA PRO A 68 -7.31 -7.73 -25.79
C PRO A 68 -7.97 -6.60 -24.99
N ALA A 69 -8.36 -5.48 -25.61
CA ALA A 69 -9.00 -4.37 -24.93
C ALA A 69 -9.68 -3.36 -25.87
N PHE A 70 -10.66 -2.64 -25.33
CA PHE A 70 -11.40 -1.56 -26.01
C PHE A 70 -10.54 -0.37 -26.43
N LYS A 71 -9.38 -0.14 -25.80
CA LYS A 71 -8.52 1.06 -25.93
C LYS A 71 -8.20 1.40 -27.39
N VAL A 72 -8.15 0.41 -28.26
CA VAL A 72 -7.87 0.62 -29.69
C VAL A 72 -8.95 1.43 -30.42
N LEU A 73 -10.19 1.44 -29.95
CA LEU A 73 -11.24 2.29 -30.53
C LEU A 73 -10.88 3.78 -30.40
N GLY A 74 -10.58 4.23 -29.18
CA GLY A 74 -10.18 5.63 -28.95
C GLY A 74 -8.83 5.94 -29.56
N ALA A 75 -7.83 5.07 -29.35
CA ALA A 75 -6.48 5.26 -29.81
C ALA A 75 -6.40 5.37 -31.35
N SER A 76 -7.11 4.51 -32.07
CA SER A 76 -7.11 4.54 -33.55
C SER A 76 -7.72 5.82 -34.10
N TRP A 77 -8.87 6.24 -33.55
CA TRP A 77 -9.51 7.49 -33.96
C TRP A 77 -8.66 8.71 -33.55
N GLY A 78 -8.08 8.72 -32.36
CA GLY A 78 -7.17 9.77 -31.92
C GLY A 78 -5.95 9.91 -32.82
N CYS A 79 -5.30 8.80 -33.24
CA CYS A 79 -4.20 8.80 -34.19
C CYS A 79 -4.65 9.33 -35.54
N PHE A 80 -5.79 8.83 -36.09
CA PHE A 80 -6.34 9.25 -37.37
C PHE A 80 -6.60 10.75 -37.41
N ARG A 81 -7.25 11.28 -36.36
CA ARG A 81 -7.58 12.70 -36.26
C ARG A 81 -6.35 13.60 -36.07
N ALA A 82 -5.40 13.16 -35.22
CA ALA A 82 -4.19 13.93 -34.94
C ALA A 82 -3.30 14.05 -36.20
N ILE A 83 -3.07 12.94 -36.91
CA ILE A 83 -2.30 12.96 -38.14
C ILE A 83 -3.03 13.78 -39.23
N GLY A 84 -4.36 13.56 -39.41
CA GLY A 84 -5.17 14.31 -40.36
C GLY A 84 -5.16 15.82 -40.08
N SER A 85 -5.28 16.22 -38.83
CA SER A 85 -5.21 17.63 -38.41
C SER A 85 -3.85 18.25 -38.71
N LEU A 86 -2.75 17.55 -38.34
CA LEU A 86 -1.38 18.04 -38.59
C LEU A 86 -1.10 18.21 -40.08
N LEU A 87 -1.59 17.29 -40.92
CA LEU A 87 -1.33 17.29 -42.38
C LEU A 87 -2.41 18.03 -43.20
N GLY A 88 -3.41 18.65 -42.54
CA GLY A 88 -4.50 19.35 -43.20
C GLY A 88 -5.40 18.46 -44.07
N LEU A 89 -5.55 17.17 -43.68
CA LEU A 89 -6.35 16.20 -44.44
C LEU A 89 -7.82 16.20 -43.94
N PRO A 90 -8.80 15.92 -44.81
CA PRO A 90 -10.19 15.86 -44.41
C PRO A 90 -10.47 14.63 -43.53
N SER A 91 -11.49 14.69 -42.68
CA SER A 91 -11.91 13.56 -41.85
C SER A 91 -12.43 12.33 -42.60
N THR A 92 -12.53 12.43 -43.92
CA THR A 92 -12.94 11.37 -44.86
C THR A 92 -11.77 10.75 -45.62
N VAL A 93 -10.53 11.14 -45.31
CA VAL A 93 -9.32 10.58 -45.95
C VAL A 93 -9.27 9.06 -45.73
N SER A 94 -8.86 8.32 -46.76
CA SER A 94 -8.71 6.86 -46.63
C SER A 94 -7.51 6.51 -45.77
N LEU A 95 -7.54 5.32 -45.14
CA LEU A 95 -6.44 4.83 -44.33
C LEU A 95 -5.13 4.68 -45.13
N ASP A 96 -5.23 4.24 -46.38
CA ASP A 96 -4.08 4.11 -47.28
C ASP A 96 -3.45 5.47 -47.61
N GLU A 97 -4.26 6.48 -47.95
CA GLU A 97 -3.77 7.83 -48.21
C GLU A 97 -3.16 8.45 -46.95
N LEU A 98 -3.80 8.29 -45.79
CA LEU A 98 -3.25 8.73 -44.50
C LEU A 98 -1.89 8.08 -44.22
N SER A 99 -1.76 6.76 -44.50
CA SER A 99 -0.50 6.02 -44.34
C SER A 99 0.62 6.58 -45.20
N VAL A 100 0.34 6.82 -46.50
CA VAL A 100 1.31 7.40 -47.45
C VAL A 100 1.76 8.79 -46.96
N ARG A 101 0.79 9.65 -46.63
CA ARG A 101 1.08 11.03 -46.20
C ARG A 101 1.84 11.07 -44.86
N ALA A 102 1.52 10.17 -43.92
CA ALA A 102 2.23 10.06 -42.64
C ALA A 102 3.69 9.64 -42.83
N GLN A 103 3.96 8.70 -43.73
CA GLN A 103 5.33 8.26 -44.06
C GLN A 103 6.12 9.37 -44.79
N GLU A 104 5.53 10.06 -45.75
CA GLU A 104 6.17 11.19 -46.47
C GLU A 104 6.59 12.32 -45.51
N ASN A 105 5.87 12.52 -44.42
CA ASN A 105 6.14 13.56 -43.41
C ASN A 105 6.87 13.02 -42.17
N SER A 106 7.39 11.79 -42.22
CA SER A 106 8.17 11.16 -41.12
C SER A 106 7.45 11.24 -39.78
N ILE A 107 6.13 11.01 -39.77
CA ILE A 107 5.33 11.06 -38.51
C ILE A 107 5.77 9.95 -37.56
N VAL A 108 5.95 10.30 -36.29
CA VAL A 108 6.25 9.39 -35.18
C VAL A 108 5.19 9.51 -34.09
N LEU A 109 4.58 8.40 -33.66
CA LEU A 109 3.61 8.41 -32.57
C LEU A 109 4.32 8.21 -31.23
N THR A 110 4.01 9.04 -30.25
CA THR A 110 4.53 8.93 -28.89
C THR A 110 3.39 8.79 -27.89
N THR A 111 3.60 8.02 -26.82
CA THR A 111 2.65 7.93 -25.70
C THR A 111 3.34 7.34 -24.46
N ALA A 112 2.78 7.62 -23.29
CA ALA A 112 3.09 6.90 -22.05
C ALA A 112 1.97 5.91 -21.69
N THR A 113 2.30 4.76 -21.13
CA THR A 113 1.30 3.72 -20.87
C THR A 113 1.67 2.75 -19.75
N MET A 114 0.62 2.18 -19.13
CA MET A 114 0.69 0.99 -18.28
C MET A 114 0.25 -0.30 -19.00
N GLY A 115 0.05 -0.28 -20.36
CA GLY A 115 -0.26 -1.49 -21.11
C GLY A 115 -1.12 -1.27 -22.38
N ASN A 116 -2.44 -1.42 -22.27
CA ASN A 116 -3.35 -1.53 -23.42
C ASN A 116 -3.41 -0.30 -24.34
N HIS A 117 -3.22 0.92 -23.80
CA HIS A 117 -3.18 2.13 -24.63
C HIS A 117 -1.93 2.13 -25.53
N GLY A 118 -0.76 1.84 -24.97
CA GLY A 118 0.47 1.74 -25.77
C GLY A 118 0.41 0.67 -26.84
N ARG A 119 -0.17 -0.50 -26.55
CA ARG A 119 -0.41 -1.53 -27.56
C ARG A 119 -1.30 -1.04 -28.70
N ALA A 120 -2.34 -0.27 -28.37
CA ALA A 120 -3.25 0.30 -29.36
C ALA A 120 -2.55 1.35 -30.27
N ILE A 121 -1.66 2.18 -29.68
CA ILE A 121 -0.85 3.14 -30.46
C ILE A 121 0.15 2.40 -31.34
N ALA A 122 0.84 1.38 -30.82
CA ALA A 122 1.76 0.54 -31.59
C ALA A 122 1.06 -0.18 -32.75
N PHE A 123 -0.15 -0.71 -32.54
CA PHE A 123 -1.00 -1.28 -33.58
C PHE A 123 -1.28 -0.27 -34.72
N MET A 124 -1.66 0.96 -34.38
CA MET A 124 -1.91 2.00 -35.38
C MET A 124 -0.66 2.40 -36.14
N ALA A 125 0.47 2.57 -35.43
CA ALA A 125 1.75 2.88 -36.08
C ALA A 125 2.17 1.77 -37.09
N ARG A 126 2.03 0.51 -36.70
CA ARG A 126 2.30 -0.64 -37.58
C ARG A 126 1.37 -0.63 -38.79
N LEU A 127 0.08 -0.35 -38.58
CA LEU A 127 -0.90 -0.28 -39.68
C LEU A 127 -0.58 0.85 -40.67
N LEU A 128 -0.14 1.99 -40.15
CA LEU A 128 0.27 3.14 -40.97
C LEU A 128 1.71 3.06 -41.50
N ARG A 129 2.48 2.03 -41.06
CA ARG A 129 3.90 1.83 -41.38
C ARG A 129 4.81 2.99 -40.96
N ILE A 130 4.53 3.56 -39.79
CA ILE A 130 5.31 4.63 -39.15
C ILE A 130 5.87 4.17 -37.82
N GLU A 131 6.79 4.95 -37.26
CA GLU A 131 7.42 4.64 -35.95
C GLU A 131 6.47 4.97 -34.80
N ALA A 132 6.55 4.16 -33.72
CA ALA A 132 5.96 4.49 -32.43
C ALA A 132 7.00 4.36 -31.30
N ARG A 133 7.04 5.34 -30.40
CA ARG A 133 7.86 5.35 -29.19
C ARG A 133 6.96 5.33 -27.98
N ILE A 134 7.03 4.26 -27.19
CA ILE A 134 6.14 4.01 -26.07
C ILE A 134 6.94 4.10 -24.77
N PHE A 135 6.59 5.08 -23.96
CA PHE A 135 7.22 5.35 -22.66
C PHE A 135 6.53 4.56 -21.57
N VAL A 136 7.28 3.81 -20.78
CA VAL A 136 6.74 2.98 -19.70
C VAL A 136 7.53 3.15 -18.42
N PRO A 137 6.88 3.19 -17.24
CA PRO A 137 7.60 3.27 -15.98
C PRO A 137 8.38 1.97 -15.70
N ARG A 138 9.44 2.08 -14.91
CA ARG A 138 10.27 0.93 -14.52
C ARG A 138 9.47 -0.16 -13.80
N SER A 139 8.39 0.21 -13.13
CA SER A 139 7.51 -0.73 -12.40
C SER A 139 6.67 -1.63 -13.31
N LEU A 140 6.53 -1.31 -14.60
CA LEU A 140 5.77 -2.15 -15.55
C LEU A 140 6.47 -3.51 -15.71
N ASN A 141 5.70 -4.61 -15.58
CA ASN A 141 6.23 -5.96 -15.68
C ASN A 141 6.73 -6.30 -17.08
N GLN A 142 7.66 -7.25 -17.17
CA GLN A 142 8.34 -7.63 -18.42
C GLN A 142 7.36 -8.19 -19.45
N THR A 143 6.40 -9.01 -19.06
CA THR A 143 5.39 -9.58 -19.95
C THR A 143 4.61 -8.49 -20.72
N THR A 144 4.19 -7.44 -20.02
CA THR A 144 3.48 -6.31 -20.65
C THR A 144 4.41 -5.53 -21.59
N ARG A 145 5.67 -5.33 -21.22
CA ARG A 145 6.68 -4.70 -22.09
C ARG A 145 6.88 -5.49 -23.36
N ASP A 146 7.01 -6.80 -23.27
CA ASP A 146 7.18 -7.70 -24.40
C ASP A 146 5.97 -7.68 -25.35
N LEU A 147 4.76 -7.59 -24.79
CA LEU A 147 3.53 -7.45 -25.57
C LEU A 147 3.48 -6.12 -26.35
N ILE A 148 3.92 -5.01 -25.76
CA ILE A 148 3.99 -3.70 -26.45
C ILE A 148 5.05 -3.75 -27.55
N ALA A 149 6.24 -4.24 -27.24
CA ALA A 149 7.32 -4.38 -28.22
C ALA A 149 6.95 -5.33 -29.37
N GLY A 150 6.20 -6.40 -29.07
CA GLY A 150 5.67 -7.35 -30.06
C GLY A 150 4.71 -6.72 -31.08
N GLU A 151 4.08 -5.58 -30.76
CA GLU A 151 3.30 -4.80 -31.73
C GLU A 151 4.19 -3.96 -32.68
N GLY A 152 5.52 -3.97 -32.50
CA GLY A 152 6.49 -3.29 -33.36
C GLY A 152 6.92 -1.89 -32.90
N ALA A 153 6.58 -1.49 -31.69
CA ALA A 153 6.97 -0.19 -31.14
C ALA A 153 8.35 -0.20 -30.49
N GLN A 154 9.04 0.94 -30.50
CA GLN A 154 10.22 1.20 -29.71
C GLN A 154 9.79 1.50 -28.27
N LEU A 155 10.29 0.70 -27.32
CA LEU A 155 9.98 0.86 -25.90
C LEU A 155 11.04 1.70 -25.20
N VAL A 156 10.63 2.73 -24.44
CA VAL A 156 11.48 3.58 -23.61
C VAL A 156 11.12 3.34 -22.14
N VAL A 157 12.03 2.74 -21.37
CA VAL A 157 11.82 2.50 -19.94
C VAL A 157 12.29 3.68 -19.12
N VAL A 158 11.36 4.38 -18.48
CA VAL A 158 11.59 5.59 -17.70
C VAL A 158 11.94 5.24 -16.25
N GLN A 159 12.94 5.95 -15.69
CA GLN A 159 13.28 5.84 -14.27
C GLN A 159 12.33 6.73 -13.46
N GLY A 160 11.19 6.18 -13.06
CA GLY A 160 10.14 6.90 -12.33
C GLY A 160 8.80 6.19 -12.41
N ASP A 161 7.76 6.89 -11.98
CA ASP A 161 6.37 6.48 -12.03
C ASP A 161 5.72 6.77 -13.40
N TYR A 162 4.39 6.58 -13.47
CA TYR A 162 3.63 6.84 -14.68
C TYR A 162 3.62 8.32 -15.08
N ASP A 163 3.51 9.23 -14.12
CA ASP A 163 3.45 10.68 -14.40
C ASP A 163 4.78 11.16 -14.98
N ARG A 164 5.90 10.61 -14.50
CA ARG A 164 7.22 10.86 -15.07
C ARG A 164 7.32 10.31 -16.50
N ALA A 165 6.74 9.15 -16.79
CA ALA A 165 6.71 8.61 -18.15
C ALA A 165 5.89 9.49 -19.11
N VAL A 166 4.76 10.05 -18.65
CA VAL A 166 3.96 11.02 -19.43
C VAL A 166 4.77 12.28 -19.72
N GLN A 167 5.48 12.81 -18.74
CA GLN A 167 6.31 14.01 -18.93
C GLN A 167 7.45 13.76 -19.92
N GLU A 168 8.14 12.61 -19.84
CA GLU A 168 9.21 12.27 -20.77
C GLU A 168 8.68 12.04 -22.20
N ALA A 169 7.49 11.44 -22.36
CA ALA A 169 6.84 11.31 -23.67
C ALA A 169 6.53 12.68 -24.27
N LEU A 170 6.02 13.62 -23.48
CA LEU A 170 5.75 14.99 -23.90
C LEU A 170 7.04 15.74 -24.28
N ASP A 171 8.07 15.66 -23.44
CA ASP A 171 9.37 16.30 -23.68
C ASP A 171 10.02 15.77 -24.96
N GLU A 172 9.96 14.46 -25.20
CA GLU A 172 10.48 13.85 -26.43
C GLU A 172 9.68 14.30 -27.67
N THR A 173 8.36 14.34 -27.58
CA THR A 173 7.48 14.84 -28.65
C THR A 173 7.86 16.27 -29.04
N ASN A 174 8.09 17.14 -28.07
CA ASN A 174 8.43 18.54 -28.30
C ASN A 174 9.83 18.73 -28.91
N ARG A 175 10.72 17.73 -28.83
CA ARG A 175 12.09 17.77 -29.39
C ARG A 175 12.15 17.22 -30.82
N MET A 176 11.20 16.37 -31.20
CA MET A 176 11.22 15.67 -32.50
C MET A 176 10.27 16.31 -33.52
N GLU A 177 10.79 16.69 -34.66
CA GLU A 177 9.96 17.10 -35.80
C GLU A 177 9.10 15.91 -36.30
N GLY A 178 7.82 16.15 -36.50
CA GLY A 178 6.88 15.12 -36.93
C GLY A 178 6.37 14.17 -35.80
N ALA A 179 6.82 14.36 -34.59
CA ALA A 179 6.28 13.58 -33.47
C ALA A 179 4.90 14.07 -33.02
N LEU A 180 4.02 13.12 -32.69
CA LEU A 180 2.67 13.38 -32.19
C LEU A 180 2.45 12.60 -30.88
N LEU A 181 2.16 13.32 -29.80
CA LEU A 181 1.71 12.72 -28.55
C LEU A 181 0.27 12.25 -28.69
N ILE A 182 0.01 10.97 -28.41
CA ILE A 182 -1.33 10.38 -28.41
C ILE A 182 -1.61 9.83 -27.01
N GLN A 183 -2.04 10.72 -26.10
CA GLN A 183 -2.32 10.40 -24.69
C GLN A 183 -3.81 10.48 -24.41
N ASP A 184 -4.34 9.58 -23.57
CA ASP A 184 -5.77 9.48 -23.26
C ASP A 184 -6.19 10.33 -22.03
N THR A 185 -5.27 11.12 -21.48
CA THR A 185 -5.50 12.08 -20.39
C THR A 185 -5.28 13.50 -20.89
N ALA A 186 -6.24 14.39 -20.64
CA ALA A 186 -6.15 15.81 -20.98
C ALA A 186 -5.48 16.62 -19.86
N PHE A 187 -4.68 17.61 -20.27
CA PHE A 187 -4.07 18.62 -19.41
C PHE A 187 -4.01 19.95 -20.18
N ASP A 188 -3.68 21.06 -19.52
CA ASP A 188 -3.69 22.40 -20.11
C ASP A 188 -2.90 22.47 -21.40
N GLY A 189 -3.59 22.87 -22.50
CA GLY A 189 -3.01 22.97 -23.83
C GLY A 189 -2.95 21.63 -24.60
N TYR A 190 -3.52 20.56 -24.02
CA TYR A 190 -3.59 19.24 -24.66
C TYR A 190 -4.98 18.62 -24.47
N GLU A 191 -6.00 19.14 -25.12
CA GLU A 191 -7.41 18.74 -25.00
C GLU A 191 -7.94 18.04 -26.26
N ASP A 192 -7.44 18.38 -27.44
CA ASP A 192 -7.98 17.90 -28.73
C ASP A 192 -7.85 16.38 -28.89
N VAL A 193 -6.64 15.84 -28.72
CA VAL A 193 -6.38 14.40 -28.90
C VAL A 193 -7.15 13.57 -27.87
N PRO A 194 -7.15 13.89 -26.56
CA PRO A 194 -8.01 13.22 -25.59
C PRO A 194 -9.50 13.27 -25.97
N SER A 195 -9.99 14.39 -26.51
CA SER A 195 -11.37 14.52 -26.95
C SER A 195 -11.68 13.58 -28.11
N TRP A 196 -10.78 13.47 -29.11
CA TRP A 196 -10.93 12.50 -30.20
C TRP A 196 -10.88 11.04 -29.71
N ILE A 197 -10.06 10.74 -28.70
CA ILE A 197 -10.04 9.42 -28.09
C ILE A 197 -11.41 9.10 -27.45
N VAL A 198 -12.00 10.06 -26.73
CA VAL A 198 -13.36 9.93 -26.17
C VAL A 198 -14.39 9.69 -27.27
N GLU A 199 -14.33 10.46 -28.39
CA GLU A 199 -15.19 10.23 -29.57
C GLU A 199 -15.10 8.78 -30.06
N GLY A 200 -13.87 8.23 -30.19
CA GLY A 200 -13.63 6.87 -30.67
C GLY A 200 -14.31 5.76 -29.85
N TYR A 201 -14.51 5.98 -28.55
CA TYR A 201 -15.21 5.01 -27.70
C TYR A 201 -16.72 4.93 -27.96
N SER A 202 -17.31 5.89 -28.69
CA SER A 202 -18.74 5.89 -29.02
C SER A 202 -19.17 4.68 -29.85
N THR A 203 -18.29 4.13 -30.70
CA THR A 203 -18.57 2.90 -31.47
C THR A 203 -18.98 1.72 -30.58
N MET A 204 -18.35 1.54 -29.43
CA MET A 204 -18.73 0.47 -28.47
C MET A 204 -20.17 0.66 -28.00
N MET A 205 -20.57 1.89 -27.71
CA MET A 205 -21.92 2.17 -27.21
C MET A 205 -22.98 2.09 -28.27
N GLU A 206 -22.65 2.42 -29.56
CA GLU A 206 -23.52 2.17 -30.69
C GLU A 206 -23.77 0.67 -30.88
N GLU A 207 -22.72 -0.16 -30.80
CA GLU A 207 -22.84 -1.62 -30.84
C GLU A 207 -23.68 -2.18 -29.68
N VAL A 208 -23.56 -1.60 -28.47
CA VAL A 208 -24.42 -1.96 -27.31
C VAL A 208 -25.89 -1.67 -27.66
N GLN A 209 -26.18 -0.51 -28.19
CA GLN A 209 -27.55 -0.10 -28.57
C GLN A 209 -28.16 -1.02 -29.64
N ASP A 210 -27.38 -1.32 -30.66
CA ASP A 210 -27.79 -2.23 -31.75
C ASP A 210 -28.06 -3.65 -31.19
N GLY A 211 -27.17 -4.14 -30.33
CA GLY A 211 -27.32 -5.46 -29.68
C GLY A 211 -28.56 -5.52 -28.79
N LEU A 212 -28.85 -4.48 -28.02
CA LEU A 212 -30.06 -4.39 -27.18
C LEU A 212 -31.32 -4.39 -28.08
N ALA A 213 -31.31 -3.60 -29.18
CA ALA A 213 -32.42 -3.55 -30.12
C ALA A 213 -32.70 -4.90 -30.81
N GLN A 214 -31.64 -5.65 -31.17
CA GLN A 214 -31.76 -7.01 -31.74
C GLN A 214 -32.38 -8.01 -30.72
N LEU A 215 -32.15 -7.80 -29.43
CA LEU A 215 -32.75 -8.62 -28.36
C LEU A 215 -34.14 -8.12 -27.94
N GLY A 216 -34.65 -7.03 -28.53
CA GLY A 216 -35.92 -6.42 -28.13
C GLY A 216 -35.88 -5.81 -26.70
N LEU A 217 -34.70 -5.41 -26.22
CA LEU A 217 -34.50 -4.85 -24.90
C LEU A 217 -34.22 -3.33 -25.00
N SER A 218 -34.57 -2.61 -23.92
CA SER A 218 -34.21 -1.22 -23.72
C SER A 218 -33.30 -1.11 -22.49
N GLY A 219 -32.08 -0.61 -22.66
CA GLY A 219 -31.13 -0.45 -21.56
C GLY A 219 -31.61 0.55 -20.52
N SER A 220 -31.42 0.23 -19.24
CA SER A 220 -31.75 1.10 -18.13
C SER A 220 -30.51 1.63 -17.40
N VAL A 221 -29.48 0.80 -17.28
CA VAL A 221 -28.27 1.10 -16.51
C VAL A 221 -27.06 0.59 -17.25
N VAL A 222 -25.99 1.39 -17.29
CA VAL A 222 -24.66 0.99 -17.74
C VAL A 222 -23.67 1.12 -16.59
N VAL A 223 -22.88 0.06 -16.34
CA VAL A 223 -21.77 0.09 -15.40
C VAL A 223 -20.45 0.08 -16.18
N THR A 224 -19.66 1.11 -16.01
CA THR A 224 -18.41 1.34 -16.75
C THR A 224 -17.20 1.42 -15.82
N PRO A 225 -16.09 0.72 -16.12
CA PRO A 225 -14.82 1.00 -15.46
C PRO A 225 -14.37 2.44 -15.70
N ALA A 226 -13.71 3.03 -14.72
CA ALA A 226 -13.21 4.40 -14.80
C ALA A 226 -11.83 4.53 -14.15
N GLY A 227 -10.86 5.02 -14.91
CA GLY A 227 -9.56 5.53 -14.45
C GLY A 227 -9.58 7.05 -14.49
N VAL A 228 -8.87 7.68 -15.45
CA VAL A 228 -8.91 9.15 -15.67
C VAL A 228 -10.29 9.68 -16.09
N GLY A 229 -11.22 8.79 -16.43
CA GLY A 229 -12.60 9.16 -16.75
C GLY A 229 -12.94 9.22 -18.25
N SER A 230 -12.00 9.09 -19.17
CA SER A 230 -12.25 9.24 -20.61
C SER A 230 -13.29 8.25 -21.16
N LEU A 231 -13.25 6.97 -20.75
CA LEU A 231 -14.29 6.01 -21.12
C LEU A 231 -15.64 6.35 -20.49
N ALA A 232 -15.66 6.62 -19.20
CA ALA A 232 -16.89 6.96 -18.47
C ALA A 232 -17.54 8.24 -19.05
N HIS A 233 -16.74 9.20 -19.53
CA HIS A 233 -17.19 10.40 -20.25
C HIS A 233 -17.92 10.03 -21.54
N ALA A 234 -17.30 9.21 -22.41
CA ALA A 234 -17.94 8.75 -23.64
C ALA A 234 -19.27 8.00 -23.37
N VAL A 235 -19.26 7.10 -22.38
CA VAL A 235 -20.44 6.33 -21.97
C VAL A 235 -21.53 7.26 -21.44
N ALA A 236 -21.18 8.20 -20.56
CA ALA A 236 -22.15 9.13 -19.99
C ALA A 236 -22.79 10.05 -21.06
N LYS A 237 -21.98 10.57 -21.99
CA LYS A 237 -22.49 11.37 -23.13
C LYS A 237 -23.46 10.56 -23.98
N HIS A 238 -23.08 9.33 -24.35
CA HIS A 238 -23.94 8.46 -25.13
C HIS A 238 -25.25 8.15 -24.41
N CYS A 239 -25.19 7.68 -23.16
CA CYS A 239 -26.36 7.28 -22.37
C CYS A 239 -27.33 8.43 -22.12
N LYS A 240 -26.83 9.64 -21.80
CA LYS A 240 -27.65 10.81 -21.49
C LYS A 240 -28.15 11.57 -22.73
N SER A 241 -27.66 11.24 -23.93
CA SER A 241 -28.15 11.78 -25.19
C SER A 241 -29.30 10.98 -25.83
N GLN A 242 -29.60 9.79 -25.31
CA GLN A 242 -30.65 8.93 -25.86
C GLN A 242 -32.06 9.48 -25.53
N SER A 243 -33.02 9.14 -26.38
CA SER A 243 -34.44 9.47 -26.14
C SER A 243 -34.97 8.89 -24.80
N THR A 244 -34.54 7.68 -24.47
CA THR A 244 -34.72 7.07 -23.16
C THR A 244 -33.34 6.95 -22.51
N PRO A 245 -32.93 7.88 -21.65
CA PRO A 245 -31.61 7.87 -21.09
C PRO A 245 -31.37 6.71 -20.12
N MET A 246 -30.16 6.17 -20.16
CA MET A 246 -29.70 5.16 -19.21
C MET A 246 -28.96 5.82 -18.03
N SER A 247 -29.08 5.23 -16.86
CA SER A 247 -28.24 5.60 -15.72
C SER A 247 -26.83 5.09 -15.92
N VAL A 248 -25.84 5.89 -15.52
CA VAL A 248 -24.42 5.57 -15.68
C VAL A 248 -23.75 5.47 -14.32
N ILE A 249 -23.12 4.30 -14.07
CA ILE A 249 -22.42 4.00 -12.83
C ILE A 249 -20.94 3.83 -13.18
N ALA A 250 -20.09 4.66 -12.59
CA ALA A 250 -18.65 4.51 -12.69
C ALA A 250 -18.14 3.54 -11.63
N ALA A 251 -17.26 2.61 -12.03
CA ALA A 251 -16.54 1.70 -11.14
C ALA A 251 -15.06 2.10 -11.08
N GLU A 252 -14.52 2.35 -9.88
CA GLU A 252 -13.12 2.71 -9.64
C GLU A 252 -12.46 1.75 -8.66
N PRO A 253 -11.10 1.58 -8.71
CA PRO A 253 -10.37 0.93 -7.62
C PRO A 253 -10.49 1.72 -6.31
N ASP A 254 -10.63 1.05 -5.18
CA ASP A 254 -10.57 1.71 -3.86
C ASP A 254 -9.28 2.54 -3.70
N THR A 255 -8.18 2.01 -4.23
CA THR A 255 -6.83 2.58 -4.12
C THR A 255 -6.51 3.70 -5.10
N ALA A 256 -7.39 3.96 -6.08
CA ALA A 256 -7.21 5.00 -7.10
C ALA A 256 -8.57 5.64 -7.46
N ALA A 257 -9.31 6.10 -6.46
CA ALA A 257 -10.69 6.58 -6.57
C ALA A 257 -10.75 8.09 -6.82
N CYS A 258 -10.10 8.59 -7.89
CA CYS A 258 -9.98 10.02 -8.15
C CYS A 258 -11.31 10.68 -8.53
N ILE A 259 -12.20 10.00 -9.26
CA ILE A 259 -13.52 10.52 -9.62
C ILE A 259 -14.41 10.60 -8.37
N SER A 260 -14.46 9.55 -7.55
CA SER A 260 -15.22 9.54 -6.31
C SER A 260 -14.78 10.66 -5.35
N ALA A 261 -13.46 10.86 -5.20
CA ALA A 261 -12.89 11.92 -4.38
C ALA A 261 -13.26 13.32 -4.94
N SER A 262 -13.13 13.50 -6.25
CA SER A 262 -13.49 14.76 -6.94
C SER A 262 -14.98 15.08 -6.84
N LEU A 263 -15.86 14.08 -7.03
CA LEU A 263 -17.31 14.23 -6.87
C LEU A 263 -17.69 14.64 -5.45
N LYS A 264 -17.08 14.04 -4.43
CA LYS A 264 -17.28 14.43 -3.02
C LYS A 264 -16.80 15.86 -2.76
N ALA A 265 -15.68 16.26 -3.33
CA ALA A 265 -15.10 17.59 -3.15
C ALA A 265 -15.77 18.67 -4.01
N GLY A 266 -16.57 18.30 -5.04
CA GLY A 266 -17.16 19.23 -6.01
C GLY A 266 -16.14 19.87 -6.97
N LYS A 267 -14.89 19.40 -6.99
CA LYS A 267 -13.78 19.87 -7.84
C LYS A 267 -12.77 18.76 -8.06
N PRO A 268 -11.95 18.81 -9.13
CA PRO A 268 -10.88 17.84 -9.31
C PRO A 268 -9.94 17.78 -8.10
N VAL A 269 -9.65 16.55 -7.67
CA VAL A 269 -8.73 16.27 -6.56
C VAL A 269 -7.79 15.16 -7.02
N THR A 270 -6.50 15.33 -6.77
CA THR A 270 -5.51 14.27 -6.96
C THR A 270 -5.48 13.39 -5.72
N VAL A 271 -5.60 12.08 -5.90
CA VAL A 271 -5.47 11.08 -4.84
C VAL A 271 -4.11 10.40 -4.94
N GLN A 272 -3.51 10.10 -3.81
CA GLN A 272 -2.34 9.24 -3.78
C GLN A 272 -2.81 7.80 -4.05
N GLY A 273 -2.43 7.24 -5.20
CA GLY A 273 -2.72 5.85 -5.54
C GLY A 273 -1.89 4.86 -4.73
N SER A 274 -2.38 3.63 -4.63
CA SER A 274 -1.59 2.49 -4.21
C SER A 274 -1.88 1.30 -5.12
N SER A 275 -1.01 0.29 -5.10
CA SER A 275 -1.04 -0.84 -6.02
C SER A 275 -2.44 -1.48 -6.17
N THR A 276 -2.85 -1.72 -7.41
CA THR A 276 -4.08 -2.44 -7.76
C THR A 276 -3.86 -3.42 -8.91
N ILE A 277 -4.61 -4.52 -8.91
CA ILE A 277 -4.62 -5.42 -10.08
C ILE A 277 -5.35 -4.80 -11.28
N MET A 278 -6.13 -3.75 -11.09
CA MET A 278 -6.85 -3.01 -12.14
C MET A 278 -5.95 -1.93 -12.78
N ASN A 279 -4.80 -2.32 -13.31
CA ASN A 279 -3.72 -1.40 -13.74
C ASN A 279 -4.18 -0.31 -14.73
N GLY A 280 -5.14 -0.61 -15.61
CA GLY A 280 -5.70 0.38 -16.56
C GLY A 280 -6.59 1.45 -15.91
N MET A 281 -6.86 1.31 -14.60
CA MET A 281 -7.67 2.21 -13.79
C MET A 281 -6.86 2.82 -12.63
N ASP A 282 -5.57 2.55 -12.53
CA ASP A 282 -4.66 3.09 -11.51
C ASP A 282 -4.28 4.53 -11.87
N CYS A 283 -5.17 5.46 -11.57
CA CYS A 283 -5.09 6.86 -11.99
C CYS A 283 -5.36 7.78 -10.80
N GLY A 284 -4.43 8.70 -10.53
CA GLY A 284 -4.53 9.64 -9.40
C GLY A 284 -5.39 10.86 -9.67
N THR A 285 -5.61 11.25 -10.94
CA THR A 285 -6.29 12.52 -11.29
C THR A 285 -7.29 12.31 -12.43
N VAL A 286 -8.45 12.95 -12.33
CA VAL A 286 -9.46 12.94 -13.39
C VAL A 286 -9.05 13.85 -14.55
N SER A 287 -9.29 13.42 -15.79
CA SER A 287 -9.03 14.21 -17.01
C SER A 287 -9.81 15.52 -16.99
N SER A 288 -9.14 16.63 -17.32
CA SER A 288 -9.74 17.98 -17.31
C SER A 288 -10.95 18.10 -18.24
N THR A 289 -10.91 17.46 -19.42
CA THR A 289 -12.01 17.46 -20.40
C THR A 289 -13.17 16.55 -19.99
N ALA A 290 -12.93 15.52 -19.17
CA ALA A 290 -13.97 14.61 -18.71
C ALA A 290 -14.74 15.16 -17.49
N TRP A 291 -14.05 15.88 -16.61
CA TRP A 291 -14.59 16.31 -15.31
C TRP A 291 -15.95 17.03 -15.37
N PRO A 292 -16.15 18.07 -16.20
CA PRO A 292 -17.41 18.81 -16.24
C PRO A 292 -18.63 17.95 -16.54
N ASP A 293 -18.47 16.99 -17.44
CA ASP A 293 -19.53 16.06 -17.82
C ASP A 293 -19.70 14.94 -16.78
N LEU A 294 -18.63 14.37 -16.24
CA LEU A 294 -18.71 13.35 -15.20
C LEU A 294 -19.39 13.85 -13.93
N GLN A 295 -19.07 15.08 -13.47
CA GLN A 295 -19.72 15.70 -12.33
C GLN A 295 -21.23 15.81 -12.51
N ARG A 296 -21.68 16.08 -13.72
CA ARG A 296 -23.09 16.30 -14.06
C ARG A 296 -23.85 15.03 -14.43
N LEU A 297 -23.22 14.13 -15.19
CA LEU A 297 -23.92 13.04 -15.89
C LEU A 297 -23.83 11.68 -15.18
N LEU A 298 -22.87 11.46 -14.28
CA LEU A 298 -22.79 10.20 -13.54
C LEU A 298 -23.89 10.11 -12.45
N ASP A 299 -24.65 9.02 -12.45
CA ASP A 299 -25.70 8.77 -11.43
C ASP A 299 -25.12 8.21 -10.14
N ALA A 300 -24.04 7.41 -10.23
CA ALA A 300 -23.31 6.91 -9.07
C ALA A 300 -21.85 6.64 -9.41
N CYS A 301 -21.01 6.67 -8.35
CA CYS A 301 -19.63 6.22 -8.42
C CYS A 301 -19.40 5.19 -7.31
N VAL A 302 -18.96 3.99 -7.70
CA VAL A 302 -18.76 2.83 -6.83
C VAL A 302 -17.30 2.43 -6.85
N THR A 303 -16.66 2.40 -5.69
CA THR A 303 -15.30 1.89 -5.59
C THR A 303 -15.30 0.40 -5.30
N VAL A 304 -14.32 -0.34 -5.83
CA VAL A 304 -14.17 -1.78 -5.65
C VAL A 304 -12.74 -2.14 -5.26
N SER A 305 -12.59 -3.16 -4.42
CA SER A 305 -11.26 -3.68 -4.09
C SER A 305 -10.70 -4.56 -5.21
N SER A 306 -9.39 -4.77 -5.19
CA SER A 306 -8.73 -5.74 -6.06
C SER A 306 -9.33 -7.15 -5.88
N TYR A 307 -9.67 -7.54 -4.65
CA TYR A 307 -10.26 -8.85 -4.37
C TYR A 307 -11.70 -8.98 -4.93
N GLU A 308 -12.54 -7.96 -4.77
CA GLU A 308 -13.89 -7.93 -5.36
C GLU A 308 -13.82 -8.05 -6.89
N SER A 309 -12.88 -7.33 -7.53
CA SER A 309 -12.63 -7.46 -8.97
C SER A 309 -12.14 -8.86 -9.35
N HIS A 310 -11.22 -9.46 -8.58
CA HIS A 310 -10.77 -10.84 -8.79
C HIS A 310 -11.94 -11.84 -8.74
N CYS A 311 -12.79 -11.77 -7.73
CA CYS A 311 -13.98 -12.62 -7.61
C CYS A 311 -14.93 -12.45 -8.81
N ALA A 312 -15.08 -11.22 -9.31
CA ALA A 312 -15.88 -10.93 -10.51
C ALA A 312 -15.26 -11.54 -11.77
N VAL A 313 -13.93 -11.46 -11.94
CA VAL A 313 -13.21 -12.12 -13.05
C VAL A 313 -13.43 -13.62 -13.03
N GLN A 314 -13.30 -14.28 -11.85
CA GLN A 314 -13.54 -15.72 -11.72
C GLN A 314 -14.99 -16.10 -12.10
N TYR A 315 -15.94 -15.29 -11.66
CA TYR A 315 -17.35 -15.50 -12.03
C TYR A 315 -17.57 -15.36 -13.55
N LEU A 316 -17.07 -14.31 -14.18
CA LEU A 316 -17.20 -14.08 -15.64
C LEU A 316 -16.53 -15.21 -16.43
N ALA A 317 -15.35 -15.67 -16.00
CA ALA A 317 -14.68 -16.83 -16.59
C ALA A 317 -15.54 -18.10 -16.54
N SER A 318 -16.28 -18.33 -15.43
CA SER A 318 -17.24 -19.46 -15.32
C SER A 318 -18.41 -19.35 -16.31
N LYS A 319 -18.65 -18.17 -16.89
CA LYS A 319 -19.65 -17.89 -17.93
C LYS A 319 -19.02 -17.78 -19.33
N SER A 320 -17.79 -18.25 -19.48
CA SER A 320 -17.04 -18.20 -20.75
C SER A 320 -16.77 -16.76 -21.27
N ILE A 321 -16.75 -15.77 -20.40
CA ILE A 321 -16.38 -14.39 -20.69
C ILE A 321 -14.94 -14.17 -20.22
N SER A 322 -14.05 -13.87 -21.16
CA SER A 322 -12.62 -13.66 -20.88
C SER A 322 -12.38 -12.24 -20.38
N ALA A 323 -12.64 -11.98 -19.09
CA ALA A 323 -12.45 -10.68 -18.49
C ALA A 323 -11.12 -10.57 -17.75
N GLY A 324 -10.43 -9.45 -17.91
CA GLY A 324 -9.35 -9.02 -17.02
C GLY A 324 -9.88 -8.21 -15.82
N PRO A 325 -9.00 -7.82 -14.86
CA PRO A 325 -9.42 -7.14 -13.65
C PRO A 325 -10.19 -5.83 -13.89
N CYS A 326 -9.79 -5.00 -14.86
CA CYS A 326 -10.55 -3.78 -15.18
C CYS A 326 -11.96 -4.12 -15.67
N GLY A 327 -12.12 -5.17 -16.50
CA GLY A 327 -13.42 -5.63 -16.97
C GLY A 327 -14.29 -6.19 -15.85
N GLY A 328 -13.69 -6.92 -14.89
CA GLY A 328 -14.36 -7.46 -13.73
C GLY A 328 -14.93 -6.40 -12.77
N ALA A 329 -14.32 -5.21 -12.76
CA ALA A 329 -14.73 -4.10 -11.88
C ALA A 329 -16.20 -3.71 -12.06
N SER A 330 -16.75 -3.78 -13.28
CA SER A 330 -18.17 -3.47 -13.55
C SER A 330 -19.11 -4.41 -12.82
N LEU A 331 -18.84 -5.71 -12.83
CA LEU A 331 -19.64 -6.70 -12.09
C LEU A 331 -19.45 -6.53 -10.58
N ALA A 332 -18.24 -6.31 -10.11
CA ALA A 332 -17.96 -6.06 -8.69
C ALA A 332 -18.74 -4.83 -8.19
N ALA A 333 -18.76 -3.74 -8.98
CA ALA A 333 -19.50 -2.54 -8.66
C ALA A 333 -21.02 -2.78 -8.63
N LEU A 334 -21.58 -3.53 -9.58
CA LEU A 334 -23.00 -3.88 -9.58
C LEU A 334 -23.36 -4.69 -8.35
N ARG A 335 -22.59 -5.75 -8.02
CA ARG A 335 -22.82 -6.56 -6.82
C ARG A 335 -22.80 -5.73 -5.54
N ARG A 336 -21.88 -4.79 -5.44
CA ARG A 336 -21.81 -3.86 -4.32
C ARG A 336 -23.00 -2.91 -4.29
N LEU A 337 -23.42 -2.39 -5.45
CA LEU A 337 -24.50 -1.42 -5.57
C LEU A 337 -25.84 -2.01 -5.08
N VAL A 338 -26.18 -3.23 -5.49
CA VAL A 338 -27.48 -3.86 -5.13
C VAL A 338 -27.65 -4.08 -3.63
N THR A 339 -26.57 -4.09 -2.85
CA THR A 339 -26.64 -4.20 -1.38
C THR A 339 -27.08 -2.89 -0.70
N GLN A 340 -27.12 -1.77 -1.44
CA GLN A 340 -27.42 -0.45 -0.88
C GLN A 340 -28.89 -0.09 -1.04
N LYS A 341 -29.52 0.42 0.01
CA LYS A 341 -30.93 0.85 -0.03
C LYS A 341 -31.18 1.97 -1.06
N GLN A 342 -30.22 2.87 -1.22
CA GLN A 342 -30.30 3.97 -2.20
C GLN A 342 -30.29 3.46 -3.65
N ALA A 343 -29.82 2.27 -3.91
CA ALA A 343 -29.78 1.70 -5.25
C ALA A 343 -31.16 1.46 -5.86
N THR A 344 -32.22 1.38 -5.04
CA THR A 344 -33.62 1.19 -5.51
C THR A 344 -34.11 2.31 -6.42
N SER A 345 -33.46 3.48 -6.41
CA SER A 345 -33.74 4.56 -7.37
C SER A 345 -33.10 4.35 -8.74
N LEU A 346 -32.06 3.51 -8.83
CA LEU A 346 -31.32 3.23 -10.06
C LEU A 346 -31.62 1.83 -10.62
N LEU A 347 -31.89 0.87 -9.74
CA LEU A 347 -32.09 -0.53 -10.08
C LEU A 347 -33.46 -1.01 -9.59
N THR A 348 -34.26 -1.51 -10.50
CA THR A 348 -35.57 -2.11 -10.25
C THR A 348 -35.62 -3.52 -10.83
N LYS A 349 -36.66 -4.28 -10.51
CA LYS A 349 -36.89 -5.61 -11.13
C LYS A 349 -37.02 -5.58 -12.66
N ASP A 350 -37.37 -4.43 -13.23
CA ASP A 350 -37.55 -4.25 -14.66
C ASP A 350 -36.28 -3.71 -15.35
N SER A 351 -35.20 -3.46 -14.61
CA SER A 351 -33.96 -2.90 -15.14
C SER A 351 -33.24 -3.87 -16.06
N VAL A 352 -32.78 -3.35 -17.19
CA VAL A 352 -31.82 -3.99 -18.09
C VAL A 352 -30.45 -3.35 -17.87
N VAL A 353 -29.52 -4.14 -17.35
CA VAL A 353 -28.17 -3.68 -16.96
C VAL A 353 -27.12 -4.11 -17.98
N VAL A 354 -26.30 -3.17 -18.44
CA VAL A 354 -25.15 -3.45 -19.30
C VAL A 354 -23.86 -3.28 -18.49
N LEU A 355 -23.02 -4.30 -18.44
CA LEU A 355 -21.68 -4.28 -17.86
C LEU A 355 -20.64 -4.17 -18.97
N LEU A 356 -19.73 -3.21 -18.88
CA LEU A 356 -18.62 -3.09 -19.81
C LEU A 356 -17.43 -3.91 -19.30
N SER A 357 -17.12 -5.02 -19.96
CA SER A 357 -15.91 -5.81 -19.74
C SER A 357 -14.82 -5.32 -20.70
N THR A 358 -13.97 -4.43 -20.21
CA THR A 358 -13.12 -3.56 -21.02
C THR A 358 -11.80 -4.20 -21.48
N GLU A 359 -11.42 -5.33 -20.91
CA GLU A 359 -10.19 -6.04 -21.26
C GLU A 359 -10.33 -7.56 -21.10
N GLY A 360 -9.53 -8.31 -21.85
CA GLY A 360 -9.41 -9.75 -21.76
C GLY A 360 -8.59 -10.22 -20.56
N ALA A 361 -8.66 -11.53 -20.30
CA ALA A 361 -7.92 -12.18 -19.21
C ALA A 361 -6.42 -11.95 -19.35
N ARG A 362 -5.76 -11.78 -18.22
CA ARG A 362 -4.31 -11.68 -18.07
C ARG A 362 -3.86 -12.25 -16.73
N GLU A 363 -2.59 -12.57 -16.60
CA GLU A 363 -2.00 -13.03 -15.35
C GLU A 363 -1.82 -11.88 -14.35
N TYR A 364 -2.08 -12.15 -13.09
CA TYR A 364 -1.82 -11.27 -11.95
C TYR A 364 -1.74 -12.09 -10.67
N LEU A 365 -1.11 -11.55 -9.65
CA LEU A 365 -1.11 -12.15 -8.32
C LEU A 365 -2.49 -12.02 -7.69
N VAL A 366 -3.03 -13.13 -7.16
CA VAL A 366 -4.32 -13.12 -6.48
C VAL A 366 -4.26 -12.20 -5.25
N PRO A 367 -5.06 -11.13 -5.21
CA PRO A 367 -5.03 -10.20 -4.09
C PRO A 367 -5.64 -10.80 -2.83
N LYS A 368 -5.18 -10.34 -1.68
CA LYS A 368 -5.81 -10.67 -0.39
C LYS A 368 -7.11 -9.89 -0.22
N ASP A 369 -8.05 -10.49 0.54
CA ASP A 369 -9.29 -9.82 0.90
C ASP A 369 -9.04 -8.70 1.91
N VAL A 370 -9.37 -7.48 1.54
CA VAL A 370 -9.26 -6.29 2.39
C VAL A 370 -10.55 -5.97 3.16
N SER A 371 -11.60 -6.76 2.99
CA SER A 371 -12.88 -6.57 3.70
C SER A 371 -12.86 -7.07 5.15
N VAL A 372 -11.80 -7.79 5.53
CA VAL A 372 -11.63 -8.35 6.88
C VAL A 372 -11.51 -7.22 7.90
N ASP A 373 -12.38 -7.23 8.92
CA ASP A 373 -12.52 -6.17 9.92
C ASP A 373 -12.13 -6.59 11.35
N ASP A 374 -12.09 -7.90 11.64
CA ASP A 374 -11.82 -8.43 12.98
C ASP A 374 -10.32 -8.76 13.18
N ALA A 375 -9.89 -8.70 14.46
CA ALA A 375 -8.50 -8.90 14.79
C ALA A 375 -7.95 -10.29 14.42
N VAL A 376 -8.79 -11.34 14.47
CA VAL A 376 -8.36 -12.72 14.17
C VAL A 376 -8.10 -12.87 12.68
N GLY A 377 -9.07 -12.47 11.85
CA GLY A 377 -8.94 -12.53 10.39
C GLY A 377 -7.82 -11.64 9.86
N LEU A 378 -7.65 -10.43 10.43
CA LEU A 378 -6.53 -9.57 10.11
C LEU A 378 -5.19 -10.21 10.48
N THR A 379 -5.08 -10.83 11.67
CA THR A 379 -3.87 -11.55 12.08
C THR A 379 -3.53 -12.67 11.10
N GLN A 380 -4.52 -13.48 10.71
CA GLN A 380 -4.33 -14.54 9.70
C GLN A 380 -3.80 -13.97 8.38
N THR A 381 -4.44 -12.92 7.89
CA THR A 381 -4.09 -12.30 6.60
C THR A 381 -2.70 -11.69 6.63
N LEU A 382 -2.37 -10.92 7.68
CA LEU A 382 -1.04 -10.29 7.81
C LEU A 382 0.07 -11.33 7.99
N THR A 383 -0.19 -12.43 8.70
CA THR A 383 0.76 -13.54 8.85
C THR A 383 1.05 -14.24 7.52
N GLN A 384 0.05 -14.36 6.65
CA GLN A 384 0.20 -14.96 5.32
C GLN A 384 0.99 -14.11 4.33
N ILE A 385 1.31 -12.87 4.67
CA ILE A 385 2.15 -11.99 3.84
C ILE A 385 3.58 -12.03 4.39
N ASN A 386 4.52 -12.52 3.58
CA ASN A 386 5.93 -12.50 3.94
C ASN A 386 6.41 -11.04 4.05
N SER A 387 7.02 -10.73 5.19
CA SER A 387 7.66 -9.44 5.50
C SER A 387 8.91 -9.66 6.36
N SER A 388 9.59 -10.78 6.14
CA SER A 388 10.87 -11.06 6.83
C SER A 388 11.88 -9.95 6.53
N ASN A 389 12.57 -9.50 7.58
CA ASN A 389 13.53 -8.40 7.53
C ASN A 389 14.75 -8.80 6.66
N PRO A 390 15.06 -8.04 5.59
CA PRO A 390 16.11 -8.40 4.66
C PRO A 390 17.53 -8.27 5.25
N THR A 391 17.72 -7.49 6.31
CA THR A 391 19.01 -7.37 7.00
C THR A 391 19.31 -8.61 7.82
N LEU A 392 18.29 -9.17 8.49
CA LEU A 392 18.41 -10.36 9.33
C LEU A 392 18.29 -11.66 8.54
N SER A 393 17.73 -11.62 7.35
CA SER A 393 17.41 -12.79 6.53
C SER A 393 17.89 -12.58 5.09
N VAL A 394 19.18 -12.84 4.87
CA VAL A 394 19.85 -12.61 3.57
C VAL A 394 19.27 -13.46 2.44
N THR A 395 18.68 -14.61 2.76
CA THR A 395 18.17 -15.57 1.76
C THR A 395 16.69 -15.45 1.46
N ASP A 396 15.87 -15.02 2.42
CA ASP A 396 14.41 -15.02 2.35
C ASP A 396 13.78 -13.71 2.84
N GLY A 397 14.57 -12.69 3.18
CA GLY A 397 14.13 -11.37 3.57
C GLY A 397 13.62 -10.57 2.36
N VAL A 398 12.30 -10.28 2.35
CA VAL A 398 11.63 -9.58 1.25
C VAL A 398 11.23 -8.14 1.59
N GLY A 399 11.33 -7.77 2.87
CA GLY A 399 10.91 -6.45 3.36
C GLY A 399 9.39 -6.28 3.47
N GLU A 400 8.97 -5.09 3.80
CA GLU A 400 7.62 -4.79 4.29
C GLU A 400 6.66 -4.32 3.20
N LYS A 401 7.14 -4.15 1.95
CA LYS A 401 6.34 -3.55 0.88
C LYS A 401 4.99 -4.24 0.66
N ALA A 402 4.94 -5.57 0.66
CA ALA A 402 3.71 -6.32 0.42
C ALA A 402 2.68 -6.13 1.54
N VAL A 403 3.12 -6.02 2.79
CA VAL A 403 2.21 -5.71 3.93
C VAL A 403 1.72 -4.27 3.84
N ALA A 404 2.59 -3.32 3.50
CA ALA A 404 2.21 -1.92 3.33
C ALA A 404 1.21 -1.74 2.17
N ASP A 405 1.41 -2.40 1.03
CA ASP A 405 0.45 -2.41 -0.08
C ASP A 405 -0.93 -2.95 0.36
N TYR A 406 -0.95 -4.04 1.14
CA TYR A 406 -2.19 -4.58 1.70
C TYR A 406 -2.88 -3.58 2.65
N LEU A 407 -2.13 -2.96 3.56
CA LEU A 407 -2.67 -1.98 4.52
C LEU A 407 -3.16 -0.71 3.83
N ALA A 408 -2.45 -0.21 2.81
CA ALA A 408 -2.92 0.91 1.99
C ALA A 408 -4.27 0.61 1.34
N ALA A 409 -4.42 -0.59 0.75
CA ALA A 409 -5.68 -1.03 0.17
C ALA A 409 -6.76 -1.23 1.25
N TRP A 410 -6.40 -1.71 2.44
CA TRP A 410 -7.30 -1.86 3.58
C TRP A 410 -7.84 -0.51 4.08
N PHE A 411 -7.00 0.52 4.20
CA PHE A 411 -7.39 1.88 4.55
C PHE A 411 -8.25 2.51 3.45
N ALA A 412 -7.83 2.38 2.18
CA ALA A 412 -8.57 2.90 1.03
C ALA A 412 -9.98 2.30 0.93
N HIS A 413 -10.11 0.98 1.17
CA HIS A 413 -11.38 0.26 1.21
C HIS A 413 -12.38 0.88 2.20
N ARG A 414 -11.88 1.48 3.27
CA ARG A 414 -12.67 2.09 4.35
C ARG A 414 -12.78 3.61 4.26
N ASP A 415 -12.23 4.24 3.24
CA ASP A 415 -12.17 5.71 3.16
C ASP A 415 -11.46 6.31 4.39
N ILE A 416 -10.37 5.68 4.81
CA ILE A 416 -9.46 6.15 5.86
C ILE A 416 -8.27 6.78 5.18
N GLU A 417 -7.93 7.99 5.60
CA GLU A 417 -6.72 8.70 5.14
C GLU A 417 -5.48 7.86 5.49
N TYR A 418 -4.53 7.74 4.55
CA TYR A 418 -3.27 7.06 4.83
C TYR A 418 -2.09 7.77 4.17
N HIS A 419 -0.90 7.57 4.75
CA HIS A 419 0.35 8.18 4.30
C HIS A 419 1.42 7.10 4.17
N TRP A 420 2.10 7.12 3.04
CA TRP A 420 3.20 6.22 2.71
C TRP A 420 4.52 6.90 3.05
N ILE A 421 5.34 6.28 3.89
CA ILE A 421 6.63 6.79 4.36
C ILE A 421 7.69 5.77 3.98
N GLU A 422 8.53 6.09 3.01
CA GLU A 422 9.54 5.19 2.47
C GLU A 422 10.84 5.95 2.20
N LYS A 423 11.76 5.95 3.17
CA LYS A 423 13.10 6.54 3.02
C LYS A 423 14.09 5.54 2.44
N VAL A 424 13.91 4.27 2.73
CA VAL A 424 14.69 3.17 2.18
C VAL A 424 13.79 2.41 1.20
N ALA A 425 14.21 2.31 -0.06
CA ALA A 425 13.44 1.65 -1.10
C ALA A 425 13.07 0.20 -0.73
N GLY A 426 11.79 -0.16 -0.83
CA GLY A 426 11.27 -1.48 -0.45
C GLY A 426 10.99 -1.67 1.05
N ARG A 427 11.24 -0.65 1.89
CA ARG A 427 11.04 -0.67 3.34
C ARG A 427 10.03 0.38 3.83
N PRO A 428 8.80 0.40 3.29
CA PRO A 428 7.81 1.41 3.66
C PRO A 428 7.19 1.17 5.04
N SER A 429 6.92 2.28 5.74
CA SER A 429 5.95 2.37 6.82
C SER A 429 4.67 3.01 6.29
N ILE A 430 3.52 2.70 6.89
CA ILE A 430 2.24 3.27 6.50
C ILE A 430 1.48 3.78 7.73
N VAL A 431 0.97 5.01 7.64
CA VAL A 431 0.21 5.65 8.73
C VAL A 431 -1.23 5.85 8.28
N GLY A 432 -2.18 5.16 8.89
CA GLY A 432 -3.61 5.35 8.67
C GLY A 432 -4.21 6.28 9.74
N VAL A 433 -5.09 7.20 9.34
CA VAL A 433 -5.66 8.21 10.23
C VAL A 433 -7.17 8.29 10.10
N LEU A 434 -7.87 8.07 11.20
CA LEU A 434 -9.28 8.42 11.34
C LEU A 434 -9.37 9.78 12.03
N ARG A 435 -9.68 10.82 11.24
CA ARG A 435 -9.72 12.20 11.75
C ARG A 435 -10.89 12.42 12.70
N GLY A 436 -10.59 13.07 13.82
CA GLY A 436 -11.56 13.63 14.73
C GLY A 436 -12.10 15.00 14.26
N SER A 437 -13.12 15.51 14.92
CA SER A 437 -13.68 16.85 14.67
C SER A 437 -12.84 17.99 15.27
N GLY A 438 -11.82 17.67 16.03
CA GLY A 438 -10.91 18.60 16.70
C GLY A 438 -11.26 18.86 18.19
N GLY A 439 -10.24 19.22 18.95
CA GLY A 439 -10.33 19.56 20.37
C GLY A 439 -10.43 18.37 21.35
N GLY A 440 -10.20 17.14 20.90
CA GLY A 440 -10.03 15.94 21.73
C GLY A 440 -8.59 15.44 21.71
N GLN A 441 -8.29 14.47 22.59
CA GLN A 441 -6.99 13.81 22.65
C GLN A 441 -6.85 12.78 21.52
N SER A 442 -5.69 12.73 20.90
CA SER A 442 -5.36 11.77 19.84
C SER A 442 -4.67 10.53 20.42
N LEU A 443 -4.93 9.37 19.81
CA LEU A 443 -4.34 8.09 20.21
C LEU A 443 -3.66 7.42 19.01
N MET A 444 -2.45 6.95 19.20
CA MET A 444 -1.71 6.17 18.20
C MET A 444 -1.53 4.72 18.64
N PHE A 445 -1.77 3.78 17.73
CA PHE A 445 -1.26 2.42 17.78
C PHE A 445 -0.04 2.34 16.85
N ASN A 446 1.12 2.02 17.39
CA ASN A 446 2.34 1.84 16.61
C ASN A 446 2.76 0.37 16.70
N GLY A 447 2.85 -0.30 15.56
CA GLY A 447 3.25 -1.70 15.51
C GLY A 447 4.06 -2.03 14.27
N HIS A 448 5.11 -2.84 14.45
CA HIS A 448 5.96 -3.23 13.35
C HIS A 448 5.32 -4.29 12.45
N THR A 449 5.73 -4.28 11.20
CA THR A 449 5.22 -5.18 10.16
C THR A 449 6.26 -6.20 9.71
N ASP A 450 7.53 -5.93 9.95
CA ASP A 450 8.61 -6.88 9.68
C ASP A 450 8.61 -8.05 10.69
N THR A 451 9.33 -9.09 10.35
CA THR A 451 9.53 -10.26 11.20
C THR A 451 10.97 -10.72 11.12
N VAL A 452 11.44 -11.46 12.11
CA VAL A 452 12.68 -12.22 12.00
C VAL A 452 12.59 -13.25 10.87
N SER A 453 13.71 -13.90 10.55
CA SER A 453 13.81 -14.91 9.49
C SER A 453 12.73 -16.00 9.60
N LEU A 454 12.26 -16.46 8.44
CA LEU A 454 11.39 -17.63 8.32
C LEU A 454 12.17 -18.95 8.45
N SER A 455 13.49 -18.89 8.31
CA SER A 455 14.39 -20.04 8.43
C SER A 455 14.31 -20.67 9.82
N GLY A 456 14.28 -21.99 9.86
CA GLY A 456 14.22 -22.74 11.12
C GLY A 456 12.82 -22.84 11.75
N TYR A 457 11.78 -22.30 11.13
CA TYR A 457 10.40 -22.54 11.53
C TYR A 457 9.99 -23.98 11.16
N GLU A 458 9.38 -24.74 12.08
CA GLU A 458 9.14 -26.19 11.88
C GLU A 458 7.98 -26.50 10.92
N ALA A 459 6.98 -25.61 10.82
CA ALA A 459 5.84 -25.73 9.93
C ALA A 459 5.87 -24.67 8.82
N ASN A 460 4.74 -24.41 8.18
CA ASN A 460 4.62 -23.28 7.25
C ASN A 460 4.56 -21.95 8.03
N PRO A 461 5.63 -21.13 8.01
CA PRO A 461 5.68 -19.87 8.76
C PRO A 461 4.64 -18.85 8.31
N LEU A 462 4.12 -18.97 7.09
CA LEU A 462 3.12 -18.07 6.52
C LEU A 462 1.72 -18.71 6.48
N SER A 463 1.42 -19.67 7.35
CA SER A 463 0.12 -20.37 7.31
C SER A 463 -1.05 -19.48 7.73
N GLY A 464 -0.88 -18.66 8.78
CA GLY A 464 -2.02 -17.97 9.40
C GLY A 464 -3.15 -18.93 9.81
N SER A 465 -2.83 -20.20 10.04
CA SER A 465 -3.83 -21.23 10.30
C SER A 465 -4.36 -21.18 11.73
N ILE A 466 -5.64 -21.50 11.89
CA ILE A 466 -6.24 -21.68 13.22
C ILE A 466 -6.03 -23.14 13.65
N GLY A 467 -5.67 -23.31 14.92
CA GLY A 467 -5.53 -24.60 15.55
C GLY A 467 -5.70 -24.55 17.05
N THR A 468 -5.29 -25.62 17.74
CA THR A 468 -5.37 -25.69 19.19
C THR A 468 -3.98 -25.92 19.81
N LYS A 469 -3.61 -25.12 20.77
CA LYS A 469 -2.37 -25.25 21.56
C LYS A 469 -2.69 -25.08 23.04
N ASN A 470 -2.18 -25.98 23.85
CA ASN A 470 -2.41 -25.95 25.31
C ASN A 470 -3.91 -25.83 25.70
N GLY A 471 -4.83 -26.44 24.90
CA GLY A 471 -6.28 -26.38 25.13
C GLY A 471 -6.94 -25.06 24.69
N LYS A 472 -6.19 -24.11 24.08
CA LYS A 472 -6.68 -22.83 23.60
C LYS A 472 -6.71 -22.80 22.07
N GLN A 473 -7.67 -22.08 21.50
CA GLN A 473 -7.69 -21.75 20.06
C GLN A 473 -6.64 -20.69 19.78
N VAL A 474 -5.81 -20.92 18.77
CA VAL A 474 -4.67 -20.04 18.42
C VAL A 474 -4.55 -19.85 16.92
N VAL A 475 -3.88 -18.75 16.50
CA VAL A 475 -3.40 -18.52 15.14
C VAL A 475 -1.91 -18.85 15.13
N PHE A 476 -1.47 -19.66 14.17
CA PHE A 476 -0.08 -20.05 13.97
C PHE A 476 0.57 -19.26 12.83
N GLY A 477 1.85 -18.99 12.96
CA GLY A 477 2.72 -18.46 11.91
C GLY A 477 3.69 -17.41 12.41
N ARG A 478 4.76 -17.16 11.66
CA ARG A 478 5.77 -16.15 12.00
C ARG A 478 5.17 -14.75 12.01
N GLY A 479 5.39 -14.00 13.08
CA GLY A 479 4.87 -12.65 13.28
C GLY A 479 3.40 -12.59 13.72
N CYS A 480 2.71 -13.73 13.90
CA CYS A 480 1.32 -13.70 14.38
C CYS A 480 1.20 -13.18 15.81
N LEU A 481 2.24 -13.38 16.62
CA LEU A 481 2.36 -12.87 17.98
C LEU A 481 3.21 -11.60 18.02
N ASP A 482 4.36 -11.61 17.36
CA ASP A 482 5.36 -10.55 17.35
C ASP A 482 5.45 -9.91 15.94
N MET A 483 4.74 -8.72 15.68
CA MET A 483 3.64 -8.25 16.53
C MET A 483 2.36 -7.99 15.69
N LYS A 484 2.23 -8.69 14.51
CA LYS A 484 1.09 -8.47 13.58
C LYS A 484 -0.27 -8.70 14.25
N GLY A 485 -0.35 -9.57 15.27
CA GLY A 485 -1.59 -9.80 16.03
C GLY A 485 -2.01 -8.58 16.85
N GLY A 486 -1.07 -7.93 17.49
CA GLY A 486 -1.31 -6.68 18.22
C GLY A 486 -1.68 -5.54 17.28
N LEU A 487 -0.96 -5.41 16.16
CA LEU A 487 -1.28 -4.44 15.09
C LEU A 487 -2.69 -4.69 14.53
N ALA A 488 -3.07 -5.95 14.29
CA ALA A 488 -4.39 -6.35 13.82
C ALA A 488 -5.50 -5.92 14.79
N ALA A 489 -5.27 -6.03 16.10
CA ALA A 489 -6.23 -5.54 17.10
C ALA A 489 -6.41 -4.01 17.04
N GLY A 490 -5.33 -3.25 16.81
CA GLY A 490 -5.39 -1.80 16.58
C GLY A 490 -6.17 -1.42 15.32
N LEU A 491 -5.93 -2.13 14.20
CA LEU A 491 -6.66 -1.95 12.95
C LEU A 491 -8.16 -2.28 13.10
N ALA A 492 -8.47 -3.39 13.78
CA ALA A 492 -9.86 -3.80 14.04
C ALA A 492 -10.59 -2.75 14.91
N ALA A 493 -9.93 -2.20 15.93
CA ALA A 493 -10.49 -1.13 16.75
C ALA A 493 -10.75 0.15 15.94
N LEU A 494 -9.86 0.51 15.02
CA LEU A 494 -10.06 1.63 14.09
C LEU A 494 -11.28 1.41 13.19
N SER A 495 -11.41 0.21 12.61
CA SER A 495 -12.55 -0.18 11.76
C SER A 495 -13.87 -0.17 12.53
N ALA A 496 -13.90 -0.79 13.72
CA ALA A 496 -15.07 -0.82 14.59
C ALA A 496 -15.52 0.61 15.00
N THR A 497 -14.55 1.49 15.27
CA THR A 497 -14.81 2.89 15.61
C THR A 497 -15.48 3.61 14.43
N LYS A 498 -14.91 3.47 13.23
CA LYS A 498 -15.50 4.04 12.00
C LYS A 498 -16.89 3.49 11.72
N ALA A 499 -17.08 2.17 11.83
CA ALA A 499 -18.38 1.51 11.63
C ALA A 499 -19.44 1.95 12.62
N SER A 500 -19.05 2.39 13.83
CA SER A 500 -19.99 2.91 14.83
C SER A 500 -20.70 4.20 14.40
N GLY A 501 -20.11 4.94 13.47
CA GLY A 501 -20.58 6.27 13.03
C GLY A 501 -20.44 7.36 14.10
N ARG A 502 -19.77 7.09 15.21
CA ARG A 502 -19.50 8.10 16.24
C ARG A 502 -18.43 9.07 15.74
N VAL A 503 -18.69 10.35 15.89
CA VAL A 503 -17.71 11.39 15.61
C VAL A 503 -16.82 11.56 16.82
N LEU A 504 -15.56 11.19 16.71
CA LEU A 504 -14.54 11.44 17.73
C LEU A 504 -14.11 12.91 17.68
N ARG A 505 -13.54 13.42 18.77
CA ARG A 505 -12.94 14.75 18.82
C ARG A 505 -11.44 14.71 18.51
N GLY A 506 -10.73 13.70 18.96
CA GLY A 506 -9.31 13.46 18.67
C GLY A 506 -9.12 12.48 17.53
N ASP A 507 -7.95 12.52 16.90
CA ASP A 507 -7.55 11.59 15.84
C ASP A 507 -7.22 10.21 16.40
N VAL A 508 -7.54 9.17 15.62
CA VAL A 508 -7.04 7.81 15.87
C VAL A 508 -6.07 7.44 14.77
N ILE A 509 -4.85 7.09 15.16
CA ILE A 509 -3.73 6.85 14.24
C ILE A 509 -3.29 5.40 14.39
N VAL A 510 -3.06 4.71 13.28
CA VAL A 510 -2.37 3.41 13.25
C VAL A 510 -1.13 3.58 12.40
N ALA A 511 0.04 3.49 13.03
CA ALA A 511 1.34 3.49 12.36
C ALA A 511 1.85 2.05 12.26
N ALA A 512 1.82 1.51 11.06
CA ALA A 512 2.38 0.21 10.73
C ALA A 512 3.80 0.42 10.19
N VAL A 513 4.80 0.13 11.03
CA VAL A 513 6.19 0.54 10.80
C VAL A 513 7.06 -0.60 10.31
N SER A 514 8.13 -0.26 9.61
CA SER A 514 9.15 -1.19 9.11
C SER A 514 10.35 -1.27 10.05
N ASP A 515 11.12 -2.36 9.94
CA ASP A 515 12.50 -2.50 10.43
C ASP A 515 12.68 -2.40 11.97
N GLU A 516 11.66 -2.78 12.75
CA GLU A 516 11.78 -2.78 14.21
C GLU A 516 12.77 -3.84 14.70
N VAL A 517 12.69 -5.04 14.13
CA VAL A 517 13.51 -6.19 14.58
C VAL A 517 15.02 -6.04 14.33
N ASP A 518 15.47 -5.01 13.59
CA ASP A 518 16.88 -4.69 13.35
C ASP A 518 17.26 -3.29 13.85
N ALA A 519 16.86 -2.25 13.12
CA ALA A 519 17.32 -0.89 13.37
C ALA A 519 16.22 0.08 13.84
N SER A 520 14.96 -0.34 13.87
CA SER A 520 13.79 0.49 14.24
C SER A 520 13.67 1.78 13.39
N GLN A 521 14.09 1.70 12.12
CA GLN A 521 14.12 2.89 11.25
C GLN A 521 12.70 3.41 10.98
N GLY A 522 11.72 2.50 10.82
CA GLY A 522 10.35 2.88 10.47
C GLY A 522 9.68 3.77 11.51
N THR A 523 9.81 3.48 12.80
CA THR A 523 9.27 4.34 13.87
C THR A 523 9.97 5.71 13.89
N GLN A 524 11.28 5.75 13.68
CA GLN A 524 12.03 7.01 13.59
C GLN A 524 11.56 7.83 12.38
N ASP A 525 11.36 7.22 11.23
CA ASP A 525 10.88 7.87 10.01
C ASP A 525 9.47 8.46 10.18
N VAL A 526 8.58 7.73 10.86
CA VAL A 526 7.23 8.22 11.22
C VAL A 526 7.31 9.45 12.13
N ILE A 527 8.19 9.42 13.12
CA ILE A 527 8.45 10.55 14.01
C ILE A 527 9.03 11.75 13.24
N GLU A 528 10.00 11.55 12.36
CA GLU A 528 10.61 12.59 11.55
C GLU A 528 9.64 13.18 10.51
N ALA A 529 8.70 12.39 9.99
CA ALA A 529 7.61 12.86 9.15
C ALA A 529 6.56 13.70 9.91
N GLY A 530 6.75 13.91 11.22
CA GLY A 530 5.92 14.78 12.04
C GLY A 530 4.74 14.09 12.72
N TRP A 531 4.60 12.77 12.60
CA TRP A 531 3.50 12.06 13.24
C TRP A 531 3.67 11.98 14.75
N ARG A 532 2.68 12.48 15.48
CA ARG A 532 2.58 12.52 16.95
C ARG A 532 1.13 12.27 17.35
N ALA A 533 0.95 11.84 18.59
CA ALA A 533 -0.35 11.76 19.25
C ALA A 533 -0.20 12.20 20.71
N ASP A 534 -1.31 12.46 21.39
CA ASP A 534 -1.31 12.77 22.83
C ASP A 534 -0.95 11.55 23.68
N ALA A 535 -1.11 10.34 23.14
CA ALA A 535 -0.64 9.09 23.75
C ALA A 535 -0.43 8.01 22.68
N ALA A 536 0.42 7.01 22.96
CA ALA A 536 0.68 5.89 22.08
C ALA A 536 0.63 4.53 22.79
N ILE A 537 0.15 3.52 22.06
CA ILE A 537 0.19 2.10 22.44
C ILE A 537 1.06 1.36 21.44
N PHE A 538 1.96 0.55 21.97
CA PHE A 538 2.77 -0.41 21.25
C PHE A 538 2.21 -1.80 21.55
N PRO A 539 1.42 -2.41 20.64
CA PRO A 539 0.70 -3.65 20.92
C PRO A 539 1.58 -4.91 20.82
N GLU A 540 2.79 -4.83 21.38
CA GLU A 540 3.72 -5.95 21.55
C GLU A 540 3.15 -7.02 22.49
N PRO A 541 3.59 -8.29 22.39
CA PRO A 541 3.09 -9.39 23.21
C PRO A 541 3.49 -9.25 24.68
N THR A 542 2.57 -8.78 25.50
CA THR A 542 2.78 -8.57 26.94
C THR A 542 2.02 -9.54 27.84
N GLN A 543 1.43 -10.59 27.28
CA GLN A 543 0.56 -11.53 28.00
C GLN A 543 -0.61 -10.80 28.72
N GLY A 544 -1.08 -9.69 28.14
CA GLY A 544 -2.15 -8.88 28.70
C GLY A 544 -1.75 -7.98 29.88
N ALA A 545 -0.46 -7.79 30.14
CA ALA A 545 0.03 -6.81 31.11
C ALA A 545 0.27 -5.45 30.46
N ILE A 546 0.00 -4.36 31.17
CA ILE A 546 0.32 -3.00 30.75
C ILE A 546 1.74 -2.68 31.21
N LEU A 547 2.67 -2.54 30.25
CA LEU A 547 4.04 -2.16 30.57
C LEU A 547 4.18 -0.65 30.47
N THR A 548 4.51 -0.01 31.59
CA THR A 548 4.67 1.45 31.67
C THR A 548 6.13 1.89 31.60
N ALA A 549 7.06 0.94 31.64
CA ALA A 549 8.48 1.23 31.55
C ALA A 549 9.26 0.03 30.99
N HIS A 550 10.34 0.29 30.28
CA HIS A 550 11.36 -0.70 29.94
C HIS A 550 12.75 -0.06 29.84
N LYS A 551 13.79 -0.90 30.02
CA LYS A 551 15.18 -0.46 29.92
C LYS A 551 15.53 -0.05 28.49
N GLY A 552 16.45 0.91 28.37
CA GLY A 552 17.18 1.15 27.14
C GLY A 552 18.40 0.24 27.01
N PHE A 553 19.15 0.39 25.94
CA PHE A 553 20.46 -0.25 25.84
C PHE A 553 21.47 0.59 25.03
N VAL A 554 22.74 0.40 25.40
CA VAL A 554 23.86 1.06 24.72
C VAL A 554 24.95 0.03 24.48
N TRP A 555 25.41 -0.05 23.24
CA TRP A 555 26.57 -0.87 22.88
C TRP A 555 27.81 0.01 22.75
N ILE A 556 28.88 -0.38 23.45
CA ILE A 556 30.13 0.35 23.46
C ILE A 556 31.25 -0.58 23.06
N GLU A 557 32.10 -0.13 22.14
CA GLU A 557 33.33 -0.81 21.83
C GLU A 557 34.53 -0.08 22.43
N VAL A 558 35.43 -0.89 23.01
CA VAL A 558 36.67 -0.45 23.61
C VAL A 558 37.82 -1.24 23.00
N ASP A 559 38.77 -0.55 22.38
CA ASP A 559 39.99 -1.15 21.83
C ASP A 559 41.12 -0.97 22.82
N ILE A 560 41.59 -2.08 23.40
CA ILE A 560 42.80 -2.14 24.22
C ILE A 560 43.99 -2.40 23.33
N LEU A 561 45.01 -1.57 23.46
CA LEU A 561 46.17 -1.56 22.57
C LEU A 561 47.39 -2.26 23.23
N GLY A 562 48.03 -3.09 22.46
CA GLY A 562 49.31 -3.71 22.77
C GLY A 562 50.43 -3.30 21.81
N THR A 563 51.47 -4.12 21.76
CA THR A 563 52.57 -3.97 20.80
C THR A 563 52.90 -5.38 20.27
N ALA A 564 52.75 -5.58 18.98
CA ALA A 564 53.08 -6.84 18.34
C ALA A 564 54.58 -7.11 18.43
N ALA A 565 54.93 -8.31 18.84
CA ALA A 565 56.29 -8.79 18.87
C ALA A 565 56.31 -10.33 18.83
N HIS A 566 57.44 -10.92 18.50
CA HIS A 566 57.60 -12.38 18.60
C HIS A 566 57.40 -12.86 20.06
N GLY A 567 56.73 -13.98 20.30
CA GLY A 567 56.40 -14.47 21.63
C GLY A 567 57.61 -14.69 22.56
N SER A 568 58.84 -14.76 22.01
CA SER A 568 60.10 -14.85 22.78
C SER A 568 60.72 -13.49 23.11
N ASP A 569 60.09 -12.36 22.71
CA ASP A 569 60.61 -11.02 22.96
C ASP A 569 59.67 -10.20 23.92
N PRO A 570 59.67 -10.53 25.20
CA PRO A 570 58.82 -9.84 26.19
C PRO A 570 59.31 -8.41 26.52
N ALA A 571 60.49 -8.03 26.04
CA ALA A 571 60.98 -6.66 26.26
C ALA A 571 60.28 -5.64 25.32
N THR A 572 59.99 -6.08 24.10
CA THR A 572 59.30 -5.25 23.07
C THR A 572 57.80 -5.46 23.07
N GLY A 573 57.33 -6.71 23.25
CA GLY A 573 55.91 -7.07 23.16
C GLY A 573 55.09 -6.52 24.33
N LYS A 574 53.86 -6.08 23.98
CA LYS A 574 52.82 -5.71 24.98
C LYS A 574 51.55 -6.45 24.63
N ASP A 575 51.07 -7.24 25.58
CA ASP A 575 49.93 -8.14 25.37
C ASP A 575 48.57 -7.41 25.57
N ALA A 576 47.87 -7.08 24.51
CA ALA A 576 46.57 -6.42 24.54
C ALA A 576 45.49 -7.30 25.22
N ILE A 577 45.58 -8.65 25.10
CA ILE A 577 44.62 -9.58 25.68
C ILE A 577 44.81 -9.61 27.23
N LEU A 578 46.05 -9.67 27.74
CA LEU A 578 46.32 -9.58 29.17
C LEU A 578 45.88 -8.23 29.74
N TYR A 579 46.09 -7.15 29.01
CA TYR A 579 45.62 -5.81 29.42
C TYR A 579 44.09 -5.75 29.43
N ALA A 580 43.39 -6.37 28.48
CA ALA A 580 41.95 -6.49 28.46
C ALA A 580 41.42 -7.16 29.72
N GLY A 581 42.13 -8.13 30.31
CA GLY A 581 41.79 -8.76 31.57
C GLY A 581 41.67 -7.77 32.75
N SER A 582 42.53 -6.75 32.82
CA SER A 582 42.43 -5.70 33.84
C SER A 582 41.15 -4.85 33.66
N PHE A 583 40.78 -4.56 32.43
CA PHE A 583 39.55 -3.82 32.12
C PHE A 583 38.29 -4.66 32.44
N LEU A 584 38.28 -5.95 32.08
CA LEU A 584 37.17 -6.85 32.42
C LEU A 584 36.98 -6.97 33.96
N GLN A 585 38.07 -7.00 34.71
CA GLN A 585 37.99 -6.98 36.18
C GLN A 585 37.38 -5.69 36.71
N ALA A 586 37.81 -4.54 36.18
CA ALA A 586 37.24 -3.23 36.57
C ALA A 586 35.75 -3.12 36.18
N LEU A 587 35.31 -3.62 35.01
CA LEU A 587 33.91 -3.70 34.62
C LEU A 587 33.10 -4.56 35.60
N GLY A 588 33.61 -5.71 36.05
CA GLY A 588 32.95 -6.57 37.03
C GLY A 588 32.73 -5.88 38.36
N GLN A 589 33.66 -5.01 38.80
CA GLN A 589 33.50 -4.19 40.01
C GLN A 589 32.49 -3.04 39.77
N TYR A 590 32.58 -2.35 38.64
CA TYR A 590 31.70 -1.24 38.28
C TYR A 590 30.23 -1.69 38.16
N GLN A 591 29.97 -2.90 37.69
CA GLN A 591 28.63 -3.47 37.56
C GLN A 591 27.85 -3.44 38.88
N THR A 592 28.50 -3.58 40.04
CA THR A 592 27.86 -3.55 41.34
C THR A 592 27.43 -2.15 41.79
N GLN A 593 27.92 -1.11 41.09
CA GLN A 593 27.70 0.31 41.41
C GLN A 593 26.70 0.96 40.44
N LEU A 594 26.18 0.21 39.46
CA LEU A 594 25.23 0.71 38.51
C LEU A 594 23.95 1.23 39.19
N PRO A 595 23.34 2.30 38.66
CA PRO A 595 22.17 2.93 39.26
C PRO A 595 20.96 2.00 39.33
N VAL A 596 20.07 2.26 40.30
CA VAL A 596 18.81 1.54 40.50
C VAL A 596 17.65 2.49 40.21
N ASP A 597 16.68 2.03 39.43
CA ASP A 597 15.40 2.69 39.20
C ASP A 597 14.30 1.97 40.00
N ASP A 598 13.32 2.71 40.48
CA ASP A 598 12.24 2.18 41.34
C ASP A 598 11.31 1.20 40.61
N LEU A 599 11.13 1.32 39.29
CA LEU A 599 10.31 0.43 38.46
C LEU A 599 11.15 -0.60 37.69
N LEU A 600 12.32 -0.18 37.18
CA LEU A 600 13.14 -1.00 36.27
C LEU A 600 14.22 -1.82 37.03
N GLY A 601 14.39 -1.58 38.34
CA GLY A 601 15.44 -2.19 39.12
C GLY A 601 16.82 -1.67 38.71
N GLN A 602 17.88 -2.45 39.05
CA GLN A 602 19.26 -2.07 38.78
C GLN A 602 19.57 -2.15 37.27
N ALA A 603 20.27 -1.14 36.72
CA ALA A 603 20.92 -1.23 35.44
C ALA A 603 21.91 -2.41 35.38
N SER A 604 22.22 -2.93 34.26
CA SER A 604 23.15 -4.05 34.09
C SER A 604 24.09 -3.83 32.90
N LEU A 605 25.24 -4.51 32.91
CA LEU A 605 26.13 -4.58 31.79
C LEU A 605 26.63 -6.02 31.60
N HIS A 606 26.98 -6.34 30.37
CA HIS A 606 27.73 -7.55 30.05
C HIS A 606 28.65 -7.33 28.83
N CYS A 607 29.70 -8.12 28.75
CA CYS A 607 30.59 -8.13 27.59
C CYS A 607 30.07 -9.17 26.60
N GLY A 608 29.45 -8.73 25.51
CA GLY A 608 28.86 -9.61 24.48
C GLY A 608 29.90 -10.22 23.57
N LEU A 609 30.95 -9.47 23.23
CA LEU A 609 32.02 -9.93 22.35
C LEU A 609 33.39 -9.50 22.88
N ILE A 610 34.39 -10.36 22.66
CA ILE A 610 35.80 -10.04 22.81
C ILE A 610 36.58 -10.64 21.64
N ARG A 611 37.44 -9.84 21.03
CA ARG A 611 38.26 -10.26 19.89
C ARG A 611 39.66 -9.71 20.05
N GLY A 612 40.69 -10.59 19.99
CA GLY A 612 42.06 -10.16 20.13
C GLY A 612 43.06 -11.22 19.63
N GLY A 613 44.20 -10.74 19.19
CA GLY A 613 45.29 -11.58 18.66
C GLY A 613 45.05 -12.09 17.25
N GLU A 614 46.13 -12.42 16.56
CA GLU A 614 46.14 -12.96 15.18
C GLU A 614 46.67 -14.37 15.13
N GLU A 615 47.70 -14.67 15.93
CA GLU A 615 48.37 -15.99 15.98
C GLU A 615 48.95 -16.30 17.38
N PRO A 616 49.08 -17.58 17.77
CA PRO A 616 49.55 -17.96 19.10
C PRO A 616 50.98 -17.58 19.43
N SER A 617 51.85 -17.37 18.42
CA SER A 617 53.26 -17.12 18.60
C SER A 617 53.65 -15.65 18.71
N SER A 618 52.68 -14.75 18.62
CA SER A 618 52.90 -13.30 18.66
C SER A 618 52.16 -12.61 19.79
N TYR A 619 52.73 -11.55 20.34
CA TYR A 619 52.00 -10.63 21.25
C TYR A 619 50.87 -9.94 20.50
N PRO A 620 49.63 -9.98 21.02
CA PRO A 620 48.50 -9.32 20.37
C PRO A 620 48.63 -7.81 20.42
N SER A 621 48.51 -7.15 19.27
CA SER A 621 48.59 -5.69 19.17
C SER A 621 47.27 -4.97 19.53
N ASN A 622 46.16 -5.69 19.49
CA ASN A 622 44.84 -5.17 19.78
C ASN A 622 43.94 -6.24 20.43
N CYS A 623 43.02 -5.75 21.30
CA CYS A 623 41.92 -6.53 21.82
C CYS A 623 40.68 -5.62 21.93
N THR A 624 39.65 -5.91 21.13
CA THR A 624 38.38 -5.17 21.13
C THR A 624 37.35 -5.87 22.00
N ILE A 625 36.72 -5.14 22.90
CA ILE A 625 35.64 -5.62 23.78
C ILE A 625 34.38 -4.84 23.42
N THR A 626 33.28 -5.54 23.11
CA THR A 626 31.96 -4.98 22.94
C THR A 626 31.14 -5.22 24.19
N ILE A 627 30.66 -4.12 24.79
CA ILE A 627 29.92 -4.10 26.07
C ILE A 627 28.48 -3.66 25.75
N GLU A 628 27.50 -4.40 26.25
CA GLU A 628 26.11 -3.96 26.31
C GLU A 628 25.75 -3.44 27.70
N PHE A 629 25.17 -2.26 27.76
CA PHE A 629 24.50 -1.71 28.91
C PHE A 629 23.00 -1.83 28.75
N ARG A 630 22.29 -2.34 29.76
CA ARG A 630 20.83 -2.19 29.91
C ARG A 630 20.58 -1.03 30.86
N THR A 631 20.17 0.10 30.29
CA THR A 631 20.15 1.40 30.94
C THR A 631 18.84 1.68 31.66
N VAL A 632 18.89 2.59 32.64
CA VAL A 632 17.74 3.16 33.36
C VAL A 632 17.69 4.68 33.08
N PRO A 633 16.56 5.38 33.36
CA PRO A 633 16.38 6.79 33.00
C PRO A 633 17.44 7.78 33.52
N SER A 634 18.13 7.45 34.58
CA SER A 634 19.21 8.28 35.16
C SER A 634 20.53 8.24 34.36
N GLN A 635 20.65 7.32 33.38
CA GLN A 635 21.84 7.14 32.57
C GLN A 635 21.66 7.78 31.21
N THR A 636 22.71 8.44 30.73
CA THR A 636 22.81 9.00 29.37
C THR A 636 24.05 8.42 28.70
N ASP A 637 24.07 8.46 27.35
CA ASP A 637 25.24 8.07 26.55
C ASP A 637 26.51 8.75 27.07
N GLN A 638 26.42 10.04 27.36
CA GLN A 638 27.56 10.82 27.86
C GLN A 638 28.02 10.36 29.27
N SER A 639 27.07 10.04 30.19
CA SER A 639 27.43 9.56 31.50
C SER A 639 28.12 8.19 31.43
N ILE A 640 27.61 7.28 30.59
CA ILE A 640 28.19 5.94 30.46
C ILE A 640 29.59 6.01 29.81
N LEU A 641 29.76 6.81 28.78
CA LEU A 641 31.09 7.03 28.18
C LEU A 641 32.08 7.64 29.16
N ALA A 642 31.62 8.58 30.03
CA ALA A 642 32.45 9.20 31.05
C ALA A 642 32.91 8.17 32.11
N ASP A 643 32.02 7.29 32.52
CA ASP A 643 32.32 6.23 33.49
C ASP A 643 33.32 5.21 32.90
N ILE A 644 33.08 4.72 31.66
CA ILE A 644 34.01 3.81 30.99
C ILE A 644 35.38 4.45 30.79
N SER A 645 35.42 5.73 30.36
CA SER A 645 36.67 6.47 30.23
C SER A 645 37.38 6.67 31.58
N ALA A 646 36.64 6.84 32.67
CA ALA A 646 37.23 6.93 34.00
C ALA A 646 37.87 5.61 34.43
N LEU A 647 37.22 4.47 34.21
CA LEU A 647 37.77 3.14 34.47
C LEU A 647 39.09 2.92 33.68
N LEU A 648 39.09 3.24 32.40
CA LEU A 648 40.28 3.10 31.53
C LEU A 648 41.44 3.99 31.99
N ARG A 649 41.16 5.25 32.38
CA ARG A 649 42.18 6.15 32.97
C ARG A 649 42.74 5.60 34.29
N GLY A 650 41.89 5.04 35.15
CA GLY A 650 42.32 4.40 36.40
C GLY A 650 43.32 3.29 36.12
N ILE A 651 43.00 2.37 35.18
CA ILE A 651 43.86 1.26 34.78
C ILE A 651 45.17 1.76 34.19
N THR A 652 45.13 2.80 33.40
CA THR A 652 46.36 3.40 32.80
C THR A 652 47.32 3.89 33.87
N HIS A 653 46.77 4.41 34.96
CA HIS A 653 47.56 4.88 36.10
C HIS A 653 48.19 3.73 36.92
N GLU A 654 47.47 2.61 37.03
CA GLU A 654 47.90 1.46 37.85
C GLU A 654 48.73 0.45 37.05
N THR A 655 48.57 0.38 35.73
CA THR A 655 49.19 -0.63 34.84
C THR A 655 50.13 0.04 33.84
N PRO A 656 51.47 -0.01 34.08
CA PRO A 656 52.42 0.57 33.16
C PRO A 656 52.31 -0.01 31.75
N GLY A 657 52.18 0.85 30.77
CA GLY A 657 52.09 0.47 29.34
C GLY A 657 50.70 0.12 28.84
N PHE A 658 49.64 0.15 29.71
CA PHE A 658 48.26 0.05 29.27
C PHE A 658 47.89 1.25 28.41
N LYS A 659 47.33 0.96 27.20
CA LYS A 659 46.85 1.94 26.24
C LYS A 659 45.52 1.50 25.68
N TYR A 660 44.71 2.45 25.24
CA TYR A 660 43.42 2.21 24.67
C TYR A 660 43.04 3.32 23.65
N ASN A 661 42.12 3.05 22.73
CA ASN A 661 41.41 4.06 21.97
C ASN A 661 40.20 4.59 22.76
N GLU A 662 39.79 5.82 22.49
CA GLU A 662 38.58 6.36 23.13
C GLU A 662 37.38 5.43 22.88
N PRO A 663 36.60 5.12 23.93
CA PRO A 663 35.39 4.30 23.81
C PRO A 663 34.42 4.91 22.82
N ARG A 664 33.82 4.05 21.99
CA ARG A 664 32.83 4.50 20.99
C ARG A 664 31.50 3.77 21.17
N ILE A 665 30.40 4.52 21.14
CA ILE A 665 29.05 3.96 21.08
C ILE A 665 28.80 3.52 19.65
N THR A 666 28.38 2.27 19.47
CA THR A 666 27.98 1.72 18.17
C THR A 666 26.47 1.73 18.00
N ILE A 667 25.71 1.51 19.06
CA ILE A 667 24.24 1.60 19.08
C ILE A 667 23.82 2.22 20.42
N SER A 668 22.81 3.10 20.39
CA SER A 668 22.12 3.59 21.56
C SER A 668 20.60 3.58 21.36
N ARG A 669 19.89 3.12 22.35
CA ARG A 669 18.42 3.09 22.37
C ARG A 669 17.94 3.63 23.72
N PRO A 670 17.03 4.64 23.71
CA PRO A 670 16.57 5.28 24.94
C PRO A 670 15.77 4.34 25.83
N THR A 671 15.64 4.70 27.09
CA THR A 671 14.68 4.09 28.03
C THR A 671 13.28 4.62 27.79
N GLN A 672 12.27 3.86 28.18
CA GLN A 672 10.89 4.33 28.26
C GLN A 672 10.38 4.26 29.69
N LYS A 673 9.70 5.31 30.15
CA LYS A 673 9.04 5.33 31.47
C LYS A 673 7.89 6.32 31.49
N VAL A 674 6.69 5.84 31.83
CA VAL A 674 5.50 6.65 32.14
C VAL A 674 5.07 6.32 33.55
N ALA A 675 4.72 7.33 34.33
CA ALA A 675 4.27 7.13 35.70
C ALA A 675 2.98 6.28 35.73
N VAL A 676 2.89 5.36 36.67
CA VAL A 676 1.73 4.45 36.79
C VAL A 676 0.42 5.24 37.02
N ASP A 677 0.49 6.37 37.73
CA ASP A 677 -0.63 7.27 38.01
C ASP A 677 -0.92 8.26 36.84
N HIS A 678 -0.16 8.21 35.75
CA HIS A 678 -0.42 9.05 34.58
C HIS A 678 -1.85 8.85 34.06
N PRO A 679 -2.60 9.93 33.72
CA PRO A 679 -4.01 9.85 33.30
C PRO A 679 -4.26 8.84 32.17
N PHE A 680 -3.37 8.75 31.19
CA PHE A 680 -3.46 7.79 30.10
C PHE A 680 -3.37 6.34 30.57
N VAL A 681 -2.41 6.03 31.48
CA VAL A 681 -2.26 4.69 32.06
C VAL A 681 -3.52 4.31 32.85
N GLN A 682 -3.99 5.20 33.72
CA GLN A 682 -5.20 4.96 34.51
C GLN A 682 -6.45 4.80 33.63
N LYS A 683 -6.57 5.57 32.55
CA LYS A 683 -7.64 5.40 31.57
C LYS A 683 -7.59 4.05 30.87
N THR A 684 -6.38 3.61 30.48
CA THR A 684 -6.18 2.29 29.86
C THR A 684 -6.56 1.16 30.82
N VAL A 685 -6.11 1.23 32.09
CA VAL A 685 -6.49 0.26 33.13
C VAL A 685 -8.00 0.21 33.31
N ALA A 686 -8.67 1.36 33.39
CA ALA A 686 -10.12 1.42 33.58
C ALA A 686 -10.88 0.82 32.38
N CYS A 687 -10.50 1.15 31.14
CA CYS A 687 -11.11 0.59 29.94
C CYS A 687 -10.90 -0.93 29.84
N ALA A 688 -9.67 -1.38 30.06
CA ALA A 688 -9.33 -2.80 30.05
C ALA A 688 -10.10 -3.57 31.15
N SER A 689 -10.15 -3.04 32.36
CA SER A 689 -10.89 -3.67 33.46
C SER A 689 -12.39 -3.81 33.16
N ALA A 690 -12.98 -2.79 32.55
CA ALA A 690 -14.41 -2.82 32.16
C ALA A 690 -14.71 -3.89 31.11
N VAL A 691 -13.78 -4.12 30.16
CA VAL A 691 -13.93 -5.13 29.09
C VAL A 691 -13.62 -6.53 29.58
N LEU A 692 -12.53 -6.67 30.35
CA LEU A 692 -11.99 -7.97 30.76
C LEU A 692 -12.67 -8.54 32.02
N GLY A 693 -13.37 -7.70 32.80
CA GLY A 693 -13.91 -8.08 34.11
C GLY A 693 -12.83 -8.32 35.18
N ARG A 694 -11.56 -7.98 34.90
CA ARG A 694 -10.41 -8.10 35.81
C ARG A 694 -9.46 -6.92 35.59
N ILE A 695 -8.72 -6.54 36.63
CA ILE A 695 -7.71 -5.49 36.50
C ILE A 695 -6.46 -6.09 35.85
N PRO A 696 -5.98 -5.53 34.69
CA PRO A 696 -4.75 -5.98 34.08
C PRO A 696 -3.54 -5.66 34.98
N PRO A 697 -2.50 -6.52 35.01
CA PRO A 697 -1.26 -6.19 35.71
C PRO A 697 -0.63 -4.93 35.09
N VAL A 698 -0.11 -4.03 35.95
CA VAL A 698 0.71 -2.88 35.51
C VAL A 698 2.12 -3.12 36.01
N GLN A 699 3.10 -3.15 35.13
CA GLN A 699 4.47 -3.54 35.45
C GLN A 699 5.49 -2.93 34.49
N SER A 700 6.78 -3.18 34.71
CA SER A 700 7.86 -2.88 33.76
C SER A 700 8.18 -4.09 32.88
N GLY A 701 8.66 -3.82 31.66
CA GLY A 701 9.16 -4.84 30.72
C GLY A 701 10.67 -5.05 30.86
N SER A 702 11.12 -6.28 30.57
CA SER A 702 12.54 -6.61 30.53
C SER A 702 13.19 -6.38 29.17
N PHE A 703 12.38 -6.34 28.10
CA PHE A 703 12.79 -6.14 26.70
C PHE A 703 12.60 -4.68 26.28
N TRP A 704 13.32 -4.29 25.27
CA TRP A 704 13.22 -2.96 24.66
C TRP A 704 12.18 -2.98 23.52
N THR A 705 11.52 -1.83 23.30
CA THR A 705 10.58 -1.63 22.19
C THR A 705 10.69 -0.21 21.65
N ASP A 706 10.11 0.01 20.48
CA ASP A 706 10.00 1.32 19.82
C ASP A 706 9.26 2.39 20.64
N ALA A 707 8.54 2.00 21.70
CA ALA A 707 7.86 2.93 22.61
C ALA A 707 8.81 3.99 23.20
N ALA A 708 10.08 3.65 23.31
CA ALA A 708 11.12 4.55 23.81
C ALA A 708 11.34 5.76 22.91
N PHE A 709 11.23 5.62 21.59
CA PHE A 709 11.40 6.75 20.68
C PHE A 709 10.28 7.78 20.80
N PHE A 710 9.04 7.33 20.99
CA PHE A 710 7.90 8.23 21.25
C PHE A 710 8.01 8.87 22.63
N GLY A 711 8.45 8.10 23.64
CA GLY A 711 8.76 8.62 24.98
C GLY A 711 9.84 9.72 24.93
N ALA A 712 10.89 9.55 24.13
CA ALA A 712 11.97 10.52 23.97
C ALA A 712 11.50 11.85 23.33
N VAL A 713 10.43 11.84 22.56
CA VAL A 713 9.81 13.05 21.98
C VAL A 713 8.60 13.54 22.79
N GLY A 714 8.43 13.06 24.02
CA GLY A 714 7.43 13.55 24.99
C GLY A 714 6.03 12.97 24.83
N VAL A 715 5.84 11.90 24.05
CA VAL A 715 4.55 11.20 23.91
C VAL A 715 4.44 10.10 24.98
N PRO A 716 3.47 10.16 25.89
CA PRO A 716 3.21 9.09 26.86
C PRO A 716 2.91 7.77 26.13
N SER A 717 3.79 6.78 26.28
CA SER A 717 3.75 5.53 25.54
C SER A 717 3.71 4.33 26.49
N ILE A 718 2.85 3.36 26.21
CA ILE A 718 2.78 2.10 26.94
C ILE A 718 2.91 0.93 25.95
N VAL A 719 3.40 -0.20 26.45
CA VAL A 719 3.41 -1.46 25.71
C VAL A 719 2.29 -2.34 26.25
N TYR A 720 1.34 -2.72 25.37
CA TYR A 720 0.16 -3.47 25.80
C TYR A 720 -0.45 -4.28 24.64
N GLY A 721 -0.33 -5.60 24.70
CA GLY A 721 -0.77 -6.46 23.62
C GLY A 721 -1.04 -7.92 24.02
N PRO A 722 -1.35 -8.76 23.01
CA PRO A 722 -1.97 -10.07 23.19
C PRO A 722 -1.04 -11.10 23.84
N ALA A 723 -1.65 -12.23 24.21
CA ALA A 723 -1.00 -13.39 24.79
C ALA A 723 -0.72 -14.46 23.73
N GLY A 724 0.39 -15.16 23.89
CA GLY A 724 0.84 -16.24 23.03
C GLY A 724 2.23 -16.73 23.45
N GLU A 725 2.85 -17.56 22.64
CA GLU A 725 4.20 -18.08 22.90
C GLU A 725 4.98 -18.26 21.58
N GLY A 726 6.29 -18.43 21.72
CA GLY A 726 7.17 -18.81 20.63
C GLY A 726 7.84 -17.65 19.91
N LEU A 727 8.02 -16.49 20.58
CA LEU A 727 8.78 -15.35 20.03
C LEU A 727 10.12 -15.80 19.47
N HIS A 728 10.36 -15.51 18.17
CA HIS A 728 11.56 -15.88 17.44
C HIS A 728 11.88 -17.39 17.41
N GLY A 729 10.96 -18.23 17.94
CA GLY A 729 11.13 -19.67 18.06
C GLY A 729 10.82 -20.44 16.78
N LYS A 730 10.90 -21.76 16.86
CA LYS A 730 10.58 -22.70 15.77
C LYS A 730 9.09 -22.84 15.49
N GLU A 731 8.25 -22.43 16.42
CA GLU A 731 6.80 -22.35 16.34
C GLU A 731 6.37 -21.09 17.08
N GLU A 732 5.46 -20.33 16.50
CA GLU A 732 4.93 -19.10 17.08
C GLU A 732 3.40 -19.12 16.94
N TRP A 733 2.71 -18.69 18.01
CA TRP A 733 1.26 -18.63 18.01
C TRP A 733 0.70 -17.57 18.96
N VAL A 734 -0.46 -17.01 18.60
CA VAL A 734 -1.22 -16.03 19.40
C VAL A 734 -2.60 -16.58 19.75
N GLU A 735 -3.07 -16.32 20.96
CA GLU A 735 -4.37 -16.76 21.45
C GLU A 735 -5.52 -15.99 20.78
N ILE A 736 -6.48 -16.69 20.18
CA ILE A 736 -7.63 -16.06 19.51
C ILE A 736 -8.48 -15.25 20.49
N GLU A 737 -8.74 -15.78 21.69
CA GLU A 737 -9.52 -15.03 22.68
C GLU A 737 -8.80 -13.76 23.14
N SER A 738 -7.48 -13.82 23.29
CA SER A 738 -6.68 -12.63 23.59
C SER A 738 -6.80 -11.58 22.47
N LEU A 739 -6.72 -11.96 21.20
CA LEU A 739 -6.93 -11.04 20.07
C LEU A 739 -8.30 -10.35 20.15
N ARG A 740 -9.36 -11.11 20.44
CA ARG A 740 -10.73 -10.57 20.59
C ARG A 740 -10.86 -9.66 21.82
N GLU A 741 -10.19 -9.99 22.92
CA GLU A 741 -10.12 -9.13 24.10
C GLU A 741 -9.48 -7.79 23.76
N PHE A 742 -8.33 -7.81 23.06
CA PHE A 742 -7.59 -6.60 22.69
C PHE A 742 -8.36 -5.74 21.68
N GLU A 743 -9.03 -6.32 20.70
CA GLU A 743 -9.94 -5.58 19.80
C GLU A 743 -10.99 -4.79 20.60
N ARG A 744 -11.65 -5.45 21.58
CA ARG A 744 -12.67 -4.81 22.42
C ARG A 744 -12.06 -3.73 23.34
N VAL A 745 -10.92 -4.01 23.96
CA VAL A 745 -10.23 -3.08 24.86
C VAL A 745 -9.78 -1.83 24.11
N PHE A 746 -9.15 -2.00 22.94
CA PHE A 746 -8.68 -0.89 22.14
C PHE A 746 -9.85 -0.08 21.57
N THR A 747 -10.94 -0.71 21.14
CA THR A 747 -12.16 -0.01 20.72
C THR A 747 -12.73 0.83 21.85
N GLN A 748 -12.83 0.27 23.07
CA GLN A 748 -13.32 0.99 24.24
C GLN A 748 -12.40 2.15 24.63
N LEU A 749 -11.08 1.94 24.53
CA LEU A 749 -10.10 2.97 24.85
C LEU A 749 -10.15 4.12 23.85
N VAL A 750 -10.21 3.85 22.55
CA VAL A 750 -10.40 4.87 21.50
C VAL A 750 -11.64 5.71 21.78
N GLN A 751 -12.77 5.05 22.04
CA GLN A 751 -14.03 5.74 22.35
C GLN A 751 -13.99 6.55 23.66
N GLY A 752 -13.18 6.14 24.61
CA GLY A 752 -13.09 6.82 25.90
C GLY A 752 -12.00 7.87 26.01
N PHE A 753 -10.98 7.82 25.14
CA PHE A 753 -9.82 8.72 25.17
C PHE A 753 -9.93 9.81 24.09
N CYS A 754 -10.42 9.47 22.90
CA CYS A 754 -10.48 10.39 21.76
C CYS A 754 -11.84 11.14 21.66
N TYR A 755 -12.74 11.00 22.62
CA TYR A 755 -14.07 11.63 22.62
C TYR A 755 -14.12 13.05 23.19
#